data_e14823325c4af99fc17ec93d586c9e8a
#
_entry.id   e14823325c4af99fc17ec93d586c9e8a
#
_cell.length_a   1.000
_cell.length_b   1.000
_cell.length_c   1.000
_cell.angle_alpha   90.00
_cell.angle_beta   90.00
_cell.angle_gamma   90.00
#
_symmetry.space_group_name_H-M   'P 1'
#
loop_
_entity.id
_entity.type
_entity.pdbx_description
1 polymer ?
#
loop_
_entity_poly.entity_id
_entity_poly.type
_entity_poly.pdbx_seq_one_letter_code
_entity_poly.pdbx_strand_id
1 'polypeptide(L)'
;VLFIALGNANVSIAQERDTTNKLPEEELGSLDTSNLIAEEVAQEKPAEVEQLEEIPTTDELMQNPDVREQPVADSDDPDLTVVSSGAYWTIYRNTVNNEYSLRMFGNVPSSKPSAWNSYLNRIKHIEIEEATLTGNFVYYFRGTVFPVLESVRIEQCNLSGVTSFARAFEGDSESESPLEKVIIRDNDYPETPSLTDISRMFVLCRKLSELDVSGLNTSSVTNMSTVFGSTNSLKELDISNFDTSSVTDMSYMFAACESLEELDLSTLDTSSVTNMYSMFSYCYNFEELDLSNFDTSSVTNMQQMFYGCDNLEELDLSNFDTSSVTNMHLMFGACKSLEELDLSTFDTSSVANMRGMFGECNSLEKLDLSTFDTSSVTNMQIMFVECTSLEELDLSTFDTSSVTNMDRMFENSTALKSLYLDNFTDAASMTDMFKGTTSLTYLFVSHNLSTFNRLENTSWYDEKNWVQFSNLSQLQTYHRKQSEPTGYRKGAFLSLTMDAMGGEFEDAEEQKVQNKVSGEYWDEIVPVKEDYYFDGWYLDQNFTNKFDFSLPAAVSTTIYAKWVENYTVIIPASISLNEATELKVEGINRGSKALSVGLNRLATSVSESNELTLANTADTTVQCSAPLSWDGSENNPEKAILTLAPGSEITEGDAVMAIEAPENIQAGTYTG
;
A
#
# COMPACT_ATOMS: atom_id res chain seq x y z
N VAL A 1 9.05 -48.27 4.02
CA VAL A 1 8.43 -48.72 2.74
C VAL A 1 6.98 -49.04 3.02
N LEU A 2 6.07 -48.16 2.72
CA LEU A 2 4.71 -48.51 2.43
C LEU A 2 4.13 -47.45 1.48
N PHE A 3 3.99 -47.78 0.21
CA PHE A 3 3.18 -47.06 -0.76
C PHE A 3 1.72 -47.44 -0.54
N ILE A 4 0.85 -46.44 -0.39
CA ILE A 4 -0.57 -46.63 -0.66
C ILE A 4 -0.94 -45.62 -1.74
N ALA A 5 -1.17 -46.18 -2.95
CA ALA A 5 -1.86 -45.49 -4.03
C ALA A 5 -3.36 -45.45 -3.71
N LEU A 6 -3.97 -44.29 -3.77
CA LEU A 6 -5.42 -44.16 -3.86
C LEU A 6 -5.77 -43.30 -5.06
N GLY A 7 -6.64 -43.88 -5.81
CA GLY A 7 -7.05 -43.54 -7.13
C GLY A 7 -7.85 -42.23 -7.25
N ASN A 8 -7.91 -41.80 -8.48
CA ASN A 8 -8.72 -40.73 -9.03
C ASN A 8 -10.18 -40.79 -8.55
N ALA A 9 -10.59 -39.73 -7.88
CA ALA A 9 -11.99 -39.34 -7.83
C ALA A 9 -12.10 -37.95 -8.41
N ASN A 10 -12.62 -37.85 -9.62
CA ASN A 10 -13.11 -36.63 -10.22
C ASN A 10 -14.22 -36.06 -9.34
N VAL A 11 -13.97 -35.01 -8.62
CA VAL A 11 -15.01 -34.15 -8.05
C VAL A 11 -15.07 -32.90 -8.91
N SER A 12 -16.13 -32.85 -9.71
CA SER A 12 -16.58 -31.65 -10.40
C SER A 12 -17.05 -30.66 -9.35
N ILE A 13 -16.24 -29.69 -8.99
CA ILE A 13 -16.70 -28.53 -8.21
C ILE A 13 -17.33 -27.60 -9.22
N ALA A 14 -18.65 -27.53 -9.21
CA ALA A 14 -19.40 -26.47 -9.82
C ALA A 14 -18.90 -25.15 -9.18
N GLN A 15 -18.33 -24.27 -9.99
CA GLN A 15 -18.15 -22.87 -9.60
C GLN A 15 -19.54 -22.26 -9.47
N GLU A 16 -20.06 -22.22 -8.27
CA GLU A 16 -21.00 -21.18 -7.91
C GLU A 16 -20.22 -19.85 -7.96
N ARG A 17 -20.47 -19.09 -9.01
CA ARG A 17 -20.13 -17.67 -9.03
C ARG A 17 -20.94 -17.03 -7.90
N ASP A 18 -20.27 -16.74 -6.81
CA ASP A 18 -20.77 -15.80 -5.82
C ASP A 18 -20.80 -14.39 -6.45
N THR A 19 -21.96 -14.01 -6.96
CA THR A 19 -22.23 -12.72 -7.61
C THR A 19 -22.72 -11.70 -6.60
N THR A 20 -22.24 -11.73 -5.35
CA THR A 20 -22.68 -10.79 -4.32
C THR A 20 -21.51 -10.35 -3.46
N ASN A 21 -20.61 -9.54 -4.00
CA ASN A 21 -19.81 -8.58 -3.26
C ASN A 21 -19.06 -7.62 -4.19
N LYS A 22 -19.79 -7.01 -5.13
CA LYS A 22 -19.40 -5.69 -5.59
C LYS A 22 -19.79 -4.72 -4.49
N LEU A 23 -18.85 -3.86 -4.09
CA LEU A 23 -19.14 -2.62 -3.39
C LEU A 23 -20.36 -1.96 -4.03
N PRO A 24 -21.24 -1.29 -3.28
CA PRO A 24 -22.22 -0.43 -3.92
C PRO A 24 -21.45 0.53 -4.82
N GLU A 25 -21.74 0.49 -6.08
CA GLU A 25 -21.13 1.36 -7.12
C GLU A 25 -21.37 2.86 -6.81
N GLU A 26 -22.09 3.18 -5.75
CA GLU A 26 -22.46 4.53 -5.32
C GLU A 26 -21.42 5.24 -4.43
N GLU A 27 -20.36 4.57 -3.90
CA GLU A 27 -19.38 5.25 -3.03
C GLU A 27 -17.96 5.38 -3.60
N LEU A 28 -17.60 4.61 -4.61
CA LEU A 28 -16.34 4.70 -5.37
C LEU A 28 -16.53 4.28 -6.83
N GLY A 29 -17.66 3.67 -7.15
CA GLY A 29 -17.93 3.12 -8.46
C GLY A 29 -18.10 4.20 -9.49
N SER A 30 -17.70 3.89 -10.71
CA SER A 30 -17.93 4.62 -11.95
C SER A 30 -18.93 5.76 -11.80
N LEU A 31 -18.50 6.84 -11.14
CA LEU A 31 -19.17 8.11 -11.31
C LEU A 31 -19.06 8.36 -12.80
N ASP A 32 -20.13 8.13 -13.52
CA ASP A 32 -20.25 8.54 -14.91
C ASP A 32 -19.83 10.02 -14.93
N THR A 33 -18.62 10.27 -15.49
CA THR A 33 -18.01 11.58 -15.51
C THR A 33 -18.92 12.62 -16.12
N SER A 34 -19.73 12.17 -17.08
CA SER A 34 -20.79 12.97 -17.67
C SER A 34 -21.87 13.37 -16.67
N ASN A 35 -22.10 12.59 -15.62
CA ASN A 35 -23.06 12.91 -14.56
C ASN A 35 -22.47 13.83 -13.49
N LEU A 36 -21.16 13.71 -13.13
CA LEU A 36 -20.55 14.62 -12.13
C LEU A 36 -20.53 16.06 -12.63
N ILE A 37 -20.04 16.27 -13.87
CA ILE A 37 -20.02 17.60 -14.47
C ILE A 37 -21.44 18.05 -14.79
N ALA A 38 -22.34 17.13 -15.21
CA ALA A 38 -23.74 17.44 -15.45
C ALA A 38 -24.54 17.69 -14.16
N GLU A 39 -24.25 17.01 -13.06
CA GLU A 39 -24.88 17.28 -11.76
C GLU A 39 -24.44 18.61 -11.17
N GLU A 40 -23.16 19.00 -11.33
CA GLU A 40 -22.73 20.34 -10.92
C GLU A 40 -23.33 21.43 -11.81
N VAL A 41 -23.43 21.17 -13.11
CA VAL A 41 -24.17 22.04 -14.04
C VAL A 41 -25.66 22.15 -13.65
N ALA A 42 -26.26 21.07 -13.13
CA ALA A 42 -27.71 21.04 -12.76
C ALA A 42 -27.99 21.57 -11.34
N GLN A 43 -27.03 21.57 -10.44
CA GLN A 43 -27.23 22.07 -9.05
C GLN A 43 -27.20 23.59 -8.93
N GLU A 44 -26.59 24.30 -9.87
CA GLU A 44 -26.79 25.74 -9.96
C GLU A 44 -28.22 26.03 -10.49
N LYS A 45 -29.14 26.27 -9.57
CA LYS A 45 -30.43 26.92 -9.95
C LYS A 45 -30.12 28.11 -10.84
N PRO A 46 -30.81 28.28 -11.99
CA PRO A 46 -30.71 29.52 -12.74
C PRO A 46 -30.96 30.67 -11.77
N ALA A 47 -30.00 31.57 -11.63
CA ALA A 47 -30.28 32.88 -11.06
C ALA A 47 -31.56 33.37 -11.78
N GLU A 48 -32.52 33.85 -11.01
CA GLU A 48 -33.79 34.33 -11.54
C GLU A 48 -33.53 35.10 -12.83
N VAL A 49 -34.21 34.66 -13.91
CA VAL A 49 -34.18 35.37 -15.20
C VAL A 49 -34.66 36.81 -14.85
N GLU A 50 -33.67 37.71 -14.69
CA GLU A 50 -33.99 39.14 -14.62
C GLU A 50 -34.82 39.45 -15.85
N GLN A 51 -35.94 40.10 -15.60
CA GLN A 51 -36.95 40.48 -16.58
C GLN A 51 -36.23 41.06 -17.81
N LEU A 52 -36.48 40.42 -18.97
CA LEU A 52 -36.08 40.96 -20.27
C LEU A 52 -36.59 42.41 -20.32
N GLU A 53 -35.67 43.40 -20.26
CA GLU A 53 -35.99 44.76 -20.56
C GLU A 53 -36.63 44.81 -21.96
N GLU A 54 -37.75 45.55 -22.06
CA GLU A 54 -38.50 45.70 -23.32
C GLU A 54 -37.57 46.18 -24.42
N ILE A 55 -37.50 45.40 -25.51
CA ILE A 55 -36.74 45.69 -26.71
C ILE A 55 -37.22 47.05 -27.27
N PRO A 56 -36.33 48.02 -27.52
CA PRO A 56 -36.67 49.24 -28.18
C PRO A 56 -37.37 48.97 -29.53
N THR A 57 -38.48 49.59 -29.77
CA THR A 57 -39.21 49.42 -31.02
C THR A 57 -38.42 49.91 -32.23
N THR A 58 -38.61 49.28 -33.39
CA THR A 58 -37.91 49.49 -34.66
C THR A 58 -37.79 50.94 -35.11
N ASP A 59 -38.55 51.88 -34.53
CA ASP A 59 -38.50 53.30 -34.93
C ASP A 59 -37.37 54.12 -34.30
N GLU A 60 -36.70 53.66 -33.22
CA GLU A 60 -35.59 54.38 -32.58
C GLU A 60 -34.23 54.06 -33.22
N LEU A 61 -34.12 52.97 -33.98
CA LEU A 61 -32.86 52.58 -34.65
C LEU A 61 -32.65 53.26 -36.02
N MET A 62 -33.66 54.00 -36.54
CA MET A 62 -33.57 54.64 -37.85
C MET A 62 -32.94 56.06 -37.85
N GLN A 63 -32.38 56.55 -36.74
CA GLN A 63 -31.87 57.92 -36.63
C GLN A 63 -30.35 58.04 -36.48
N ASN A 64 -29.57 57.01 -36.79
CA ASN A 64 -28.10 57.11 -36.79
C ASN A 64 -27.58 57.22 -38.22
N PRO A 65 -26.93 58.36 -38.64
CA PRO A 65 -26.58 58.63 -40.04
C PRO A 65 -25.25 57.99 -40.52
N ASP A 66 -24.65 57.09 -39.75
CA ASP A 66 -23.45 56.39 -40.11
C ASP A 66 -23.65 54.92 -40.52
N VAL A 67 -24.78 54.63 -41.16
CA VAL A 67 -24.98 53.33 -41.81
C VAL A 67 -24.22 53.36 -43.13
N ARG A 68 -22.98 52.83 -43.12
CA ARG A 68 -22.31 52.39 -44.36
C ARG A 68 -23.26 51.45 -45.09
N GLU A 69 -23.37 51.59 -46.43
CA GLU A 69 -24.16 50.72 -47.29
C GLU A 69 -23.94 49.27 -46.88
N GLN A 70 -25.07 48.59 -46.58
CA GLN A 70 -25.04 47.17 -46.24
C GLN A 70 -24.27 46.42 -47.32
N PRO A 71 -23.32 45.53 -47.01
CA PRO A 71 -22.83 44.60 -48.01
C PRO A 71 -24.08 43.79 -48.46
N VAL A 72 -24.45 43.95 -49.69
CA VAL A 72 -25.44 43.12 -50.38
C VAL A 72 -24.93 41.68 -50.18
N ALA A 73 -25.82 40.81 -49.66
CA ALA A 73 -25.53 39.39 -49.47
C ALA A 73 -25.25 38.75 -50.84
N ASP A 74 -24.07 38.98 -51.33
CA ASP A 74 -23.56 38.36 -52.55
C ASP A 74 -22.69 37.17 -52.08
N SER A 75 -23.30 36.00 -51.90
CA SER A 75 -22.51 34.80 -51.90
C SER A 75 -22.20 34.54 -53.37
N ASP A 76 -20.96 34.74 -53.81
CA ASP A 76 -20.47 34.26 -55.12
C ASP A 76 -20.60 32.72 -55.25
N ASP A 77 -21.11 32.05 -54.22
CA ASP A 77 -21.35 30.62 -54.23
C ASP A 77 -22.74 30.32 -54.85
N PRO A 78 -22.79 29.76 -56.05
CA PRO A 78 -24.03 29.48 -56.78
C PRO A 78 -24.93 28.46 -56.08
N ASP A 79 -24.38 27.71 -55.10
CA ASP A 79 -25.09 26.66 -54.36
C ASP A 79 -25.81 27.21 -53.12
N LEU A 80 -25.60 28.47 -52.74
CA LEU A 80 -26.28 29.08 -51.57
C LEU A 80 -27.46 29.94 -52.01
N THR A 81 -28.57 29.75 -51.29
CA THR A 81 -29.80 30.54 -51.45
C THR A 81 -30.17 31.23 -50.14
N VAL A 82 -30.38 32.55 -50.16
CA VAL A 82 -30.84 33.30 -49.00
C VAL A 82 -32.29 32.88 -48.64
N VAL A 83 -32.51 32.48 -47.41
CA VAL A 83 -33.83 32.09 -46.90
C VAL A 83 -34.42 33.12 -45.93
N SER A 84 -33.53 33.86 -45.23
CA SER A 84 -33.92 34.94 -44.33
C SER A 84 -32.74 35.85 -44.05
N SER A 85 -32.98 37.15 -43.82
CA SER A 85 -31.89 38.09 -43.51
C SER A 85 -32.40 39.22 -42.60
N GLY A 86 -31.43 39.89 -41.92
CA GLY A 86 -31.69 41.05 -41.05
C GLY A 86 -30.53 42.06 -41.14
N ALA A 87 -30.46 43.01 -40.21
CA ALA A 87 -29.50 44.11 -40.26
C ALA A 87 -28.04 43.66 -40.16
N TYR A 88 -27.77 42.56 -39.47
CA TYR A 88 -26.42 42.08 -39.21
C TYR A 88 -26.29 40.55 -39.42
N TRP A 89 -27.24 39.89 -40.10
CA TRP A 89 -27.23 38.46 -40.32
C TRP A 89 -28.01 38.06 -41.58
N THR A 90 -27.56 36.89 -42.12
CA THR A 90 -28.27 36.23 -43.23
C THR A 90 -28.24 34.72 -43.02
N ILE A 91 -29.39 34.07 -43.21
CA ILE A 91 -29.49 32.61 -43.18
C ILE A 91 -29.52 32.12 -44.63
N TYR A 92 -28.62 31.23 -44.94
CA TYR A 92 -28.51 30.57 -46.22
C TYR A 92 -28.94 29.11 -46.16
N ARG A 93 -29.41 28.59 -47.24
CA ARG A 93 -29.64 27.18 -47.49
C ARG A 93 -28.78 26.73 -48.68
N ASN A 94 -27.95 25.73 -48.48
CA ASN A 94 -27.23 25.09 -49.56
C ASN A 94 -28.18 24.23 -50.39
N THR A 95 -28.23 24.43 -51.71
CA THR A 95 -29.16 23.78 -52.63
C THR A 95 -28.78 22.36 -53.00
N VAL A 96 -27.51 21.96 -52.74
CA VAL A 96 -26.98 20.64 -53.06
C VAL A 96 -27.26 19.67 -51.90
N ASN A 97 -26.87 20.03 -50.68
CA ASN A 97 -26.96 19.15 -49.48
C ASN A 97 -28.12 19.52 -48.53
N ASN A 98 -28.81 20.63 -48.81
CA ASN A 98 -29.93 21.14 -48.00
C ASN A 98 -29.56 21.60 -46.59
N GLU A 99 -28.28 21.90 -46.30
CA GLU A 99 -27.81 22.41 -45.02
C GLU A 99 -28.05 23.92 -44.89
N TYR A 100 -28.20 24.36 -43.64
CA TYR A 100 -28.45 25.76 -43.31
C TYR A 100 -27.22 26.34 -42.59
N SER A 101 -26.77 27.52 -43.07
CA SER A 101 -25.75 28.33 -42.41
C SER A 101 -26.26 29.69 -42.02
N LEU A 102 -25.74 30.24 -40.91
CA LEU A 102 -26.00 31.59 -40.44
C LEU A 102 -24.71 32.39 -40.59
N ARG A 103 -24.73 33.44 -41.37
CA ARG A 103 -23.62 34.41 -41.45
C ARG A 103 -24.01 35.67 -40.72
N MET A 104 -23.08 36.20 -39.89
CA MET A 104 -23.23 37.44 -39.15
C MET A 104 -22.11 38.41 -39.49
N PHE A 105 -22.41 39.68 -39.56
CA PHE A 105 -21.53 40.76 -39.98
C PHE A 105 -21.93 42.10 -39.33
N GLY A 106 -21.04 43.10 -39.40
CA GLY A 106 -21.26 44.45 -38.86
C GLY A 106 -21.36 44.42 -37.33
N ASN A 107 -22.36 45.08 -36.76
CA ASN A 107 -22.56 45.13 -35.28
C ASN A 107 -23.46 43.97 -34.82
N VAL A 108 -22.86 42.98 -34.21
CA VAL A 108 -23.54 41.76 -33.69
C VAL A 108 -23.81 41.94 -32.18
N PRO A 109 -25.10 42.07 -31.79
CA PRO A 109 -25.46 42.17 -30.38
C PRO A 109 -25.50 40.79 -29.73
N SER A 110 -25.42 40.73 -28.39
CA SER A 110 -25.59 39.52 -27.61
C SER A 110 -26.99 38.95 -27.56
N SER A 111 -28.00 39.69 -28.05
CA SER A 111 -29.38 39.21 -28.17
C SER A 111 -29.69 38.56 -29.51
N LYS A 112 -30.41 37.44 -29.49
CA LYS A 112 -30.77 36.66 -30.68
C LYS A 112 -32.11 37.15 -31.27
N PRO A 113 -32.22 37.44 -32.57
CA PRO A 113 -33.47 37.82 -33.19
C PRO A 113 -34.49 36.68 -33.16
N SER A 114 -35.74 36.99 -32.82
CA SER A 114 -36.85 36.02 -32.88
C SER A 114 -37.09 35.39 -34.24
N ALA A 115 -36.65 36.07 -35.31
CA ALA A 115 -36.66 35.55 -36.70
C ALA A 115 -35.86 34.24 -36.86
N TRP A 116 -34.90 33.95 -36.00
CA TRP A 116 -34.13 32.71 -36.05
C TRP A 116 -34.90 31.50 -35.53
N ASN A 117 -35.93 31.67 -34.69
CA ASN A 117 -36.62 30.59 -34.00
C ASN A 117 -37.11 29.46 -34.92
N SER A 118 -37.49 29.77 -36.19
CA SER A 118 -37.91 28.75 -37.17
C SER A 118 -36.76 28.00 -37.82
N TYR A 119 -35.51 28.40 -37.57
CA TYR A 119 -34.30 27.85 -38.22
C TYR A 119 -33.32 27.25 -37.20
N LEU A 120 -33.44 27.51 -35.91
CA LEU A 120 -32.50 27.06 -34.87
C LEU A 120 -32.20 25.56 -34.93
N ASN A 121 -33.20 24.74 -35.26
CA ASN A 121 -33.09 23.29 -35.41
C ASN A 121 -32.62 22.82 -36.78
N ARG A 122 -32.10 23.73 -37.60
CA ARG A 122 -31.63 23.48 -38.96
C ARG A 122 -30.24 24.05 -39.21
N ILE A 123 -29.83 25.10 -38.49
CA ILE A 123 -28.55 25.79 -38.65
C ILE A 123 -27.47 24.85 -38.18
N LYS A 124 -26.62 24.41 -39.12
CA LYS A 124 -25.46 23.56 -38.85
C LYS A 124 -24.18 24.36 -38.73
N HIS A 125 -24.05 25.47 -39.39
CA HIS A 125 -22.85 26.28 -39.45
C HIS A 125 -23.14 27.74 -39.13
N ILE A 126 -22.28 28.34 -38.29
CA ILE A 126 -22.34 29.77 -37.97
C ILE A 126 -21.01 30.39 -38.37
N GLU A 127 -21.04 31.45 -39.15
CA GLU A 127 -19.86 32.23 -39.62
C GLU A 127 -20.05 33.68 -39.20
N ILE A 128 -19.09 34.23 -38.43
CA ILE A 128 -19.06 35.62 -38.03
C ILE A 128 -17.72 36.18 -38.47
N GLU A 129 -17.78 37.07 -39.48
CA GLU A 129 -16.57 37.60 -40.09
C GLU A 129 -16.67 39.12 -40.20
N GLU A 130 -15.55 39.84 -40.02
CA GLU A 130 -15.46 41.30 -40.14
C GLU A 130 -16.55 42.02 -39.31
N ALA A 131 -16.87 41.50 -38.15
CA ALA A 131 -17.95 41.96 -37.29
C ALA A 131 -17.43 42.59 -36.00
N THR A 132 -18.25 43.43 -35.36
CA THR A 132 -18.01 43.92 -34.01
C THR A 132 -19.04 43.26 -33.07
N LEU A 133 -18.55 42.45 -32.15
CA LEU A 133 -19.36 41.79 -31.13
C LEU A 133 -19.34 42.60 -29.85
N THR A 134 -20.52 42.79 -29.25
CA THR A 134 -20.65 43.55 -28.00
C THR A 134 -21.66 42.93 -27.01
N GLY A 135 -21.33 42.97 -25.76
CA GLY A 135 -22.18 42.50 -24.68
C GLY A 135 -21.83 41.10 -24.16
N ASN A 136 -22.81 40.46 -23.53
CA ASN A 136 -22.66 39.18 -22.88
C ASN A 136 -23.19 38.06 -23.77
N PHE A 137 -22.30 37.15 -24.19
CA PHE A 137 -22.63 36.02 -25.07
C PHE A 137 -22.88 34.70 -24.32
N VAL A 138 -23.27 34.76 -23.05
CA VAL A 138 -23.61 33.58 -22.24
C VAL A 138 -24.74 32.78 -22.94
N TYR A 139 -24.54 31.45 -23.07
CA TYR A 139 -25.47 30.54 -23.77
C TYR A 139 -25.75 30.87 -25.24
N TYR A 140 -24.95 31.73 -25.90
CA TYR A 140 -25.31 32.23 -27.22
C TYR A 140 -25.36 31.13 -28.28
N PHE A 141 -24.36 30.21 -28.32
CA PHE A 141 -24.27 29.11 -29.28
C PHE A 141 -24.58 27.74 -28.62
N ARG A 142 -25.20 27.71 -27.45
CA ARG A 142 -25.46 26.51 -26.67
C ARG A 142 -26.19 25.44 -27.49
N GLY A 143 -25.85 24.15 -27.25
CA GLY A 143 -26.45 23.00 -27.92
C GLY A 143 -27.98 22.91 -27.76
N THR A 144 -28.56 23.34 -26.61
CA THR A 144 -30.01 23.40 -26.44
C THR A 144 -30.67 24.50 -27.27
N VAL A 145 -29.92 25.50 -27.69
CA VAL A 145 -30.41 26.59 -28.60
C VAL A 145 -30.26 26.19 -30.06
N PHE A 146 -29.12 25.60 -30.40
CA PHE A 146 -28.79 25.13 -31.75
C PHE A 146 -28.56 23.63 -31.74
N PRO A 147 -29.57 22.80 -31.71
CA PRO A 147 -29.42 21.37 -31.44
C PRO A 147 -28.76 20.55 -32.57
N VAL A 148 -28.52 21.17 -33.70
CA VAL A 148 -27.85 20.54 -34.88
C VAL A 148 -26.60 21.30 -35.34
N LEU A 149 -26.06 22.19 -34.49
CA LEU A 149 -24.90 23.02 -34.81
C LEU A 149 -23.63 22.16 -34.86
N GLU A 150 -22.97 22.12 -35.98
CA GLU A 150 -21.73 21.35 -36.24
C GLU A 150 -20.48 22.22 -36.20
N SER A 151 -20.56 23.50 -36.62
CA SER A 151 -19.40 24.39 -36.59
C SER A 151 -19.72 25.85 -36.31
N VAL A 152 -18.76 26.54 -35.67
CA VAL A 152 -18.77 28.00 -35.47
C VAL A 152 -17.41 28.57 -35.81
N ARG A 153 -17.41 29.68 -36.57
CA ARG A 153 -16.23 30.48 -36.90
C ARG A 153 -16.45 31.93 -36.52
N ILE A 154 -15.49 32.52 -35.80
CA ILE A 154 -15.47 33.94 -35.40
C ILE A 154 -14.08 34.46 -35.79
N GLU A 155 -13.99 35.07 -36.96
CA GLU A 155 -12.71 35.48 -37.53
C GLU A 155 -12.72 36.96 -37.93
N GLN A 156 -11.58 37.61 -37.80
CA GLN A 156 -11.36 39.01 -38.19
C GLN A 156 -12.38 39.98 -37.57
N CYS A 157 -12.82 39.67 -36.35
CA CYS A 157 -13.82 40.39 -35.59
C CYS A 157 -13.22 41.32 -34.54
N ASN A 158 -13.91 42.39 -34.21
CA ASN A 158 -13.62 43.20 -33.04
C ASN A 158 -14.39 42.67 -31.85
N LEU A 159 -13.70 42.06 -30.88
CA LEU A 159 -14.28 41.50 -29.68
C LEU A 159 -14.12 42.41 -28.44
N SER A 160 -13.69 43.66 -28.60
CA SER A 160 -13.39 44.59 -27.53
C SER A 160 -14.57 44.86 -26.56
N GLY A 161 -15.78 44.75 -27.08
CA GLY A 161 -17.02 44.96 -26.31
C GLY A 161 -17.62 43.70 -25.70
N VAL A 162 -16.97 42.52 -25.90
CA VAL A 162 -17.48 41.27 -25.32
C VAL A 162 -17.08 41.19 -23.83
N THR A 163 -18.04 40.94 -22.96
CA THR A 163 -17.78 40.88 -21.51
C THR A 163 -17.73 39.45 -20.98
N SER A 164 -18.44 38.51 -21.60
CA SER A 164 -18.41 37.12 -21.21
C SER A 164 -18.74 36.18 -22.39
N PHE A 165 -18.03 35.07 -22.46
CA PHE A 165 -18.36 33.88 -23.25
C PHE A 165 -18.68 32.68 -22.35
N ALA A 166 -19.00 32.91 -21.07
CA ALA A 166 -19.37 31.81 -20.19
C ALA A 166 -20.47 30.96 -20.80
N ARG A 167 -20.28 29.62 -20.80
CA ARG A 167 -21.26 28.66 -21.35
C ARG A 167 -21.68 28.93 -22.82
N ALA A 168 -20.89 29.70 -23.57
CA ALA A 168 -21.30 30.17 -24.90
C ALA A 168 -21.60 29.02 -25.88
N PHE A 169 -20.82 27.94 -25.80
CA PHE A 169 -20.94 26.75 -26.65
C PHE A 169 -21.38 25.51 -25.87
N GLU A 170 -21.74 25.65 -24.60
CA GLU A 170 -22.11 24.55 -23.71
C GLU A 170 -22.96 23.51 -24.43
N GLY A 171 -22.53 22.24 -24.36
CA GLY A 171 -23.28 21.09 -24.86
C GLY A 171 -24.56 20.85 -24.07
N ASP A 172 -25.27 19.79 -24.39
CA ASP A 172 -26.45 19.36 -23.65
C ASP A 172 -26.11 18.11 -22.85
N SER A 173 -26.52 18.07 -21.58
CA SER A 173 -26.32 16.89 -20.71
C SER A 173 -27.20 15.71 -21.11
N GLU A 174 -28.38 15.97 -21.70
CA GLU A 174 -29.36 14.93 -22.06
C GLU A 174 -29.19 14.43 -23.49
N SER A 175 -28.59 15.25 -24.37
CA SER A 175 -28.37 14.91 -25.77
C SER A 175 -26.93 15.27 -26.18
N GLU A 176 -26.29 14.41 -26.96
CA GLU A 176 -24.96 14.67 -27.49
C GLU A 176 -24.95 15.92 -28.37
N SER A 177 -24.20 16.96 -27.96
CA SER A 177 -23.99 18.14 -28.80
C SER A 177 -23.28 17.73 -30.10
N PRO A 178 -23.82 18.06 -31.27
CA PRO A 178 -23.17 17.72 -32.56
C PRO A 178 -22.02 18.65 -32.94
N LEU A 179 -21.65 19.61 -32.08
CA LEU A 179 -20.58 20.58 -32.35
C LEU A 179 -19.23 19.88 -32.45
N GLU A 180 -18.63 19.93 -33.68
CA GLU A 180 -17.38 19.27 -34.00
C GLU A 180 -16.21 20.26 -34.13
N LYS A 181 -16.51 21.54 -34.47
CA LYS A 181 -15.49 22.51 -34.78
C LYS A 181 -15.82 23.91 -34.29
N VAL A 182 -14.87 24.55 -33.60
CA VAL A 182 -14.93 25.98 -33.25
C VAL A 182 -13.60 26.66 -33.59
N ILE A 183 -13.69 27.78 -34.29
CA ILE A 183 -12.54 28.62 -34.64
C ILE A 183 -12.82 30.03 -34.18
N ILE A 184 -11.97 30.56 -33.32
CA ILE A 184 -11.97 31.94 -32.82
C ILE A 184 -10.56 32.47 -32.99
N ARG A 185 -10.26 33.13 -34.13
CA ARG A 185 -8.90 33.57 -34.46
C ARG A 185 -8.87 34.90 -35.22
N ASP A 186 -7.69 35.47 -35.35
CA ASP A 186 -7.44 36.69 -36.10
C ASP A 186 -8.31 37.87 -35.68
N ASN A 187 -8.70 37.93 -34.41
CA ASN A 187 -9.60 38.94 -33.85
C ASN A 187 -8.83 40.15 -33.29
N ASP A 188 -9.45 41.32 -33.35
CA ASP A 188 -8.90 42.55 -32.80
C ASP A 188 -9.32 42.72 -31.32
N TYR A 189 -8.37 43.03 -30.44
CA TYR A 189 -8.59 43.39 -29.06
C TYR A 189 -7.94 44.72 -28.69
N PRO A 190 -8.53 45.50 -27.75
CA PRO A 190 -7.85 46.63 -27.16
C PRO A 190 -6.80 46.13 -26.15
N GLU A 191 -5.92 47.06 -25.70
CA GLU A 191 -4.93 46.78 -24.64
C GLU A 191 -5.58 46.28 -23.33
N THR A 192 -6.83 46.66 -23.06
CA THR A 192 -7.61 46.21 -21.92
C THR A 192 -8.93 45.57 -22.41
N PRO A 193 -9.00 44.24 -22.54
CA PRO A 193 -10.22 43.56 -22.97
C PRO A 193 -11.29 43.64 -21.90
N SER A 194 -12.55 43.66 -22.31
CA SER A 194 -13.71 43.59 -21.42
C SER A 194 -14.07 42.16 -21.02
N LEU A 195 -13.45 41.15 -21.62
CA LEU A 195 -13.71 39.75 -21.37
C LEU A 195 -13.16 39.35 -20.00
N THR A 196 -14.05 39.01 -19.07
CA THR A 196 -13.68 38.64 -17.69
C THR A 196 -14.06 37.22 -17.32
N ASP A 197 -14.90 36.54 -18.10
CA ASP A 197 -15.44 35.22 -17.76
C ASP A 197 -15.60 34.37 -19.03
N ILE A 198 -14.93 33.23 -19.06
CA ILE A 198 -15.06 32.19 -20.07
C ILE A 198 -15.42 30.83 -19.45
N SER A 199 -15.86 30.84 -18.19
CA SER A 199 -16.19 29.60 -17.50
C SER A 199 -17.17 28.73 -18.27
N ARG A 200 -16.95 27.44 -18.29
CA ARG A 200 -17.82 26.45 -18.95
C ARG A 200 -18.02 26.69 -20.47
N MET A 201 -17.12 27.42 -21.12
CA MET A 201 -17.33 27.88 -22.51
C MET A 201 -17.61 26.71 -23.45
N PHE A 202 -16.88 25.60 -23.34
CA PHE A 202 -17.00 24.41 -24.19
C PHE A 202 -17.47 23.17 -23.42
N VAL A 203 -17.93 23.32 -22.19
CA VAL A 203 -18.35 22.20 -21.36
C VAL A 203 -19.36 21.30 -22.07
N LEU A 204 -19.18 19.96 -21.98
CA LEU A 204 -20.06 18.95 -22.60
C LEU A 204 -20.08 18.98 -24.16
N CYS A 205 -19.12 19.64 -24.78
CA CYS A 205 -18.92 19.54 -26.25
C CYS A 205 -18.22 18.23 -26.63
N ARG A 206 -18.85 17.09 -26.36
CA ARG A 206 -18.24 15.76 -26.45
C ARG A 206 -17.74 15.38 -27.84
N LYS A 207 -18.27 15.98 -28.92
CA LYS A 207 -17.83 15.74 -30.33
C LYS A 207 -16.84 16.75 -30.82
N LEU A 208 -16.53 17.79 -30.04
CA LEU A 208 -15.58 18.83 -30.43
C LEU A 208 -14.20 18.20 -30.67
N SER A 209 -13.74 18.22 -31.92
CA SER A 209 -12.46 17.61 -32.32
C SER A 209 -11.50 18.63 -32.95
N GLU A 210 -11.97 19.82 -33.33
CA GLU A 210 -11.17 20.90 -33.85
C GLU A 210 -11.50 22.21 -33.13
N LEU A 211 -10.52 22.73 -32.37
CA LEU A 211 -10.67 23.93 -31.56
C LEU A 211 -9.47 24.86 -31.78
N ASP A 212 -9.73 26.05 -32.28
CA ASP A 212 -8.76 27.14 -32.39
C ASP A 212 -9.29 28.34 -31.59
N VAL A 213 -8.63 28.69 -30.50
CA VAL A 213 -8.96 29.81 -29.61
C VAL A 213 -7.87 30.89 -29.59
N SER A 214 -6.97 30.86 -30.59
CA SER A 214 -5.83 31.77 -30.69
C SER A 214 -6.23 33.27 -30.80
N GLY A 215 -7.45 33.53 -31.19
CA GLY A 215 -8.03 34.87 -31.23
C GLY A 215 -8.75 35.30 -29.96
N LEU A 216 -8.57 34.65 -28.81
CA LEU A 216 -9.10 35.11 -27.52
C LEU A 216 -8.01 35.86 -26.74
N ASN A 217 -8.33 37.04 -26.22
CA ASN A 217 -7.50 37.74 -25.26
C ASN A 217 -8.07 37.48 -23.83
N THR A 218 -7.33 36.72 -23.04
CA THR A 218 -7.76 36.26 -21.70
C THR A 218 -7.16 37.09 -20.56
N SER A 219 -6.39 38.16 -20.82
CA SER A 219 -5.62 38.91 -19.80
C SER A 219 -6.45 39.52 -18.67
N SER A 220 -7.77 39.68 -18.85
CA SER A 220 -8.69 40.15 -17.78
C SER A 220 -9.61 39.04 -17.26
N VAL A 221 -9.43 37.80 -17.71
CA VAL A 221 -10.26 36.66 -17.26
C VAL A 221 -9.85 36.26 -15.87
N THR A 222 -10.83 36.14 -14.99
CA THR A 222 -10.63 35.70 -13.58
C THR A 222 -11.17 34.31 -13.29
N ASN A 223 -12.07 33.82 -14.15
CA ASN A 223 -12.71 32.50 -13.99
C ASN A 223 -12.59 31.67 -15.26
N MET A 224 -11.80 30.58 -15.18
CA MET A 224 -11.63 29.57 -16.23
C MET A 224 -12.18 28.20 -15.82
N SER A 225 -13.09 28.16 -14.83
CA SER A 225 -13.62 26.88 -14.38
C SER A 225 -14.35 26.14 -15.49
N THR A 226 -14.07 24.85 -15.64
CA THR A 226 -14.74 23.91 -16.55
C THR A 226 -14.67 24.33 -18.04
N VAL A 227 -13.72 25.18 -18.45
CA VAL A 227 -13.71 25.73 -19.84
C VAL A 227 -13.75 24.64 -20.89
N PHE A 228 -12.95 23.59 -20.73
CA PHE A 228 -12.85 22.46 -21.66
C PHE A 228 -13.45 21.15 -21.09
N GLY A 229 -14.15 21.23 -19.95
CA GLY A 229 -14.65 20.04 -19.29
C GLY A 229 -15.57 19.17 -20.19
N SER A 230 -15.30 17.88 -20.25
CA SER A 230 -16.02 16.89 -21.09
C SER A 230 -15.95 17.19 -22.60
N THR A 231 -14.81 17.64 -23.10
CA THR A 231 -14.51 17.69 -24.55
C THR A 231 -13.85 16.36 -24.98
N ASN A 232 -14.61 15.26 -24.88
CA ASN A 232 -14.11 13.90 -24.97
C ASN A 232 -13.43 13.54 -26.30
N SER A 233 -13.70 14.25 -27.40
CA SER A 233 -13.12 13.98 -28.73
C SER A 233 -11.90 14.84 -29.08
N LEU A 234 -11.55 15.81 -28.22
CA LEU A 234 -10.44 16.72 -28.46
C LEU A 234 -9.12 16.01 -28.16
N LYS A 235 -8.24 15.90 -29.15
CA LYS A 235 -6.93 15.22 -29.02
C LYS A 235 -5.78 16.19 -28.80
N GLU A 236 -5.87 17.37 -29.34
CA GLU A 236 -4.87 18.42 -29.24
C GLU A 236 -5.55 19.73 -28.84
N LEU A 237 -4.91 20.49 -27.99
CA LEU A 237 -5.41 21.78 -27.52
C LEU A 237 -4.26 22.78 -27.42
N ASP A 238 -4.30 23.83 -28.23
CA ASP A 238 -3.36 24.95 -28.14
C ASP A 238 -3.96 26.10 -27.32
N ILE A 239 -3.40 26.36 -26.15
CA ILE A 239 -3.73 27.47 -25.26
C ILE A 239 -2.54 28.39 -25.00
N SER A 240 -1.51 28.31 -25.86
CA SER A 240 -0.27 29.09 -25.70
C SER A 240 -0.47 30.62 -25.72
N ASN A 241 -1.62 31.06 -26.22
CA ASN A 241 -2.03 32.49 -26.21
C ASN A 241 -2.78 32.91 -24.92
N PHE A 242 -3.08 31.98 -23.99
CA PHE A 242 -3.84 32.33 -22.81
C PHE A 242 -2.96 33.07 -21.79
N ASP A 243 -3.38 34.27 -21.41
CA ASP A 243 -2.85 34.97 -20.23
C ASP A 243 -3.72 34.61 -19.04
N THR A 244 -3.16 33.84 -18.09
CA THR A 244 -3.86 33.36 -16.92
C THR A 244 -3.47 34.07 -15.63
N SER A 245 -2.67 35.14 -15.71
CA SER A 245 -2.13 35.87 -14.54
C SER A 245 -3.18 36.44 -13.59
N SER A 246 -4.42 36.67 -14.09
CA SER A 246 -5.56 37.15 -13.29
C SER A 246 -6.50 36.06 -12.84
N VAL A 247 -6.29 34.79 -13.24
CA VAL A 247 -7.21 33.70 -12.98
C VAL A 247 -7.09 33.23 -11.54
N THR A 248 -8.23 33.11 -10.87
CA THR A 248 -8.33 32.61 -9.48
C THR A 248 -8.97 31.25 -9.36
N ASP A 249 -9.74 30.83 -10.37
CA ASP A 249 -10.46 29.56 -10.40
C ASP A 249 -10.21 28.81 -11.70
N MET A 250 -9.51 27.65 -11.58
CA MET A 250 -9.24 26.69 -12.65
C MET A 250 -9.92 25.32 -12.40
N SER A 251 -10.92 25.29 -11.50
CA SER A 251 -11.61 24.05 -11.18
C SER A 251 -12.21 23.40 -12.44
N TYR A 252 -12.03 22.06 -12.56
CA TYR A 252 -12.51 21.26 -13.70
C TYR A 252 -12.02 21.72 -15.10
N MET A 253 -11.01 22.57 -15.20
CA MET A 253 -10.66 23.21 -16.48
C MET A 253 -10.51 22.22 -17.63
N PHE A 254 -9.86 21.07 -17.37
CA PHE A 254 -9.65 19.99 -18.32
C PHE A 254 -10.35 18.68 -17.91
N ALA A 255 -11.26 18.73 -16.95
CA ALA A 255 -11.89 17.51 -16.46
C ALA A 255 -12.62 16.72 -17.56
N ALA A 256 -12.40 15.41 -17.60
CA ALA A 256 -12.97 14.50 -18.60
C ALA A 256 -12.61 14.88 -20.05
N CYS A 257 -11.41 15.39 -20.28
CA CYS A 257 -10.82 15.48 -21.63
C CYS A 257 -10.22 14.11 -22.02
N GLU A 258 -11.11 13.13 -22.21
CA GLU A 258 -10.76 11.71 -22.28
C GLU A 258 -9.81 11.33 -23.44
N SER A 259 -9.82 12.10 -24.54
CA SER A 259 -8.99 11.83 -25.71
C SER A 259 -7.73 12.69 -25.80
N LEU A 260 -7.52 13.62 -24.87
CA LEU A 260 -6.37 14.52 -24.88
C LEU A 260 -5.11 13.72 -24.49
N GLU A 261 -4.14 13.66 -25.39
CA GLU A 261 -2.92 12.85 -25.26
C GLU A 261 -1.75 13.70 -24.73
N GLU A 262 -1.65 14.94 -25.19
CA GLU A 262 -0.61 15.91 -24.80
C GLU A 262 -1.23 17.27 -24.53
N LEU A 263 -0.68 18.00 -23.56
CA LEU A 263 -1.12 19.36 -23.24
C LEU A 263 0.07 20.22 -22.79
N ASP A 264 0.39 21.24 -23.59
CA ASP A 264 1.43 22.22 -23.23
C ASP A 264 0.85 23.25 -22.22
N LEU A 265 1.28 23.14 -20.97
CA LEU A 265 0.90 24.02 -19.88
C LEU A 265 1.96 25.08 -19.55
N SER A 266 3.06 25.15 -20.31
CA SER A 266 4.25 25.95 -20.00
C SER A 266 4.00 27.47 -19.97
N THR A 267 2.90 27.92 -20.57
CA THR A 267 2.51 29.33 -20.61
C THR A 267 1.53 29.74 -19.51
N LEU A 268 0.99 28.79 -18.76
CA LEU A 268 0.00 29.11 -17.72
C LEU A 268 0.67 29.71 -16.48
N ASP A 269 0.27 30.91 -16.09
CA ASP A 269 0.59 31.52 -14.81
C ASP A 269 -0.48 31.13 -13.79
N THR A 270 -0.12 30.33 -12.79
CA THR A 270 -1.03 29.84 -11.74
C THR A 270 -0.88 30.56 -10.41
N SER A 271 -0.04 31.59 -10.33
CA SER A 271 0.33 32.29 -9.08
C SER A 271 -0.87 32.92 -8.34
N SER A 272 -1.93 33.28 -9.07
CA SER A 272 -3.17 33.83 -8.51
C SER A 272 -4.25 32.78 -8.22
N VAL A 273 -4.02 31.52 -8.63
CA VAL A 273 -5.05 30.48 -8.53
C VAL A 273 -5.22 29.99 -7.10
N THR A 274 -6.46 29.97 -6.64
CA THR A 274 -6.81 29.50 -5.30
C THR A 274 -7.55 28.14 -5.30
N ASN A 275 -8.12 27.77 -6.45
CA ASN A 275 -8.94 26.56 -6.60
C ASN A 275 -8.52 25.78 -7.85
N MET A 276 -7.99 24.55 -7.62
CA MET A 276 -7.65 23.58 -8.66
C MET A 276 -8.47 22.27 -8.55
N TYR A 277 -9.68 22.39 -7.96
CA TYR A 277 -10.55 21.25 -7.77
C TYR A 277 -10.81 20.52 -9.10
N SER A 278 -10.51 19.20 -9.13
CA SER A 278 -10.74 18.32 -10.29
C SER A 278 -10.12 18.81 -11.62
N MET A 279 -9.06 19.62 -11.58
CA MET A 279 -8.55 20.29 -12.78
C MET A 279 -8.23 19.32 -13.94
N PHE A 280 -7.68 18.15 -13.65
CA PHE A 280 -7.33 17.10 -14.61
C PHE A 280 -8.10 15.80 -14.39
N SER A 281 -9.18 15.82 -13.59
CA SER A 281 -9.88 14.57 -13.25
C SER A 281 -10.40 13.87 -14.52
N TYR A 282 -10.24 12.53 -14.56
CA TYR A 282 -10.67 11.69 -15.68
C TYR A 282 -10.01 11.98 -17.03
N CYS A 283 -8.81 12.53 -17.02
CA CYS A 283 -7.99 12.60 -18.22
C CYS A 283 -7.29 11.25 -18.42
N TYR A 284 -7.98 10.31 -19.03
CA TYR A 284 -7.55 8.90 -19.10
C TYR A 284 -6.29 8.67 -19.95
N ASN A 285 -5.95 9.55 -20.89
CA ASN A 285 -4.88 9.32 -21.86
C ASN A 285 -3.57 10.02 -21.55
N PHE A 286 -3.47 10.83 -20.50
CA PHE A 286 -2.19 11.36 -20.07
C PHE A 286 -1.31 10.25 -19.51
N GLU A 287 -0.15 10.02 -20.11
CA GLU A 287 0.93 9.19 -19.56
C GLU A 287 1.87 10.03 -18.69
N GLU A 288 2.13 11.27 -19.10
CA GLU A 288 2.95 12.27 -18.41
C GLU A 288 2.23 13.62 -18.41
N LEU A 289 2.51 14.46 -17.43
CA LEU A 289 1.99 15.83 -17.35
C LEU A 289 3.05 16.75 -16.77
N ASP A 290 3.54 17.71 -17.58
CA ASP A 290 4.53 18.71 -17.13
C ASP A 290 3.87 19.86 -16.38
N LEU A 291 4.05 19.87 -15.05
CA LEU A 291 3.56 20.90 -14.14
C LEU A 291 4.69 21.76 -13.55
N SER A 292 5.87 21.73 -14.16
CA SER A 292 7.08 22.36 -13.61
C SER A 292 6.99 23.89 -13.46
N ASN A 293 6.05 24.53 -14.18
CA ASN A 293 5.80 25.97 -14.10
C ASN A 293 4.66 26.36 -13.13
N PHE A 294 3.97 25.37 -12.52
CA PHE A 294 2.85 25.69 -11.62
C PHE A 294 3.34 26.31 -10.31
N ASP A 295 2.84 27.48 -9.97
CA ASP A 295 2.90 28.08 -8.63
C ASP A 295 1.62 27.75 -7.89
N THR A 296 1.70 26.89 -6.87
CA THR A 296 0.56 26.44 -6.09
C THR A 296 0.45 27.11 -4.71
N SER A 297 1.31 28.09 -4.44
CA SER A 297 1.41 28.73 -3.10
C SER A 297 0.11 29.41 -2.61
N SER A 298 -0.77 29.81 -3.54
CA SER A 298 -2.09 30.39 -3.24
C SER A 298 -3.22 29.37 -3.20
N VAL A 299 -2.96 28.12 -3.60
CA VAL A 299 -4.01 27.10 -3.75
C VAL A 299 -4.47 26.56 -2.39
N THR A 300 -5.78 26.59 -2.17
CA THR A 300 -6.39 26.07 -0.94
C THR A 300 -7.16 24.76 -1.12
N ASN A 301 -7.49 24.41 -2.36
CA ASN A 301 -8.27 23.22 -2.70
C ASN A 301 -7.66 22.47 -3.89
N MET A 302 -7.17 21.25 -3.63
CA MET A 302 -6.64 20.30 -4.63
C MET A 302 -7.47 19.00 -4.66
N GLN A 303 -8.70 19.05 -4.15
CA GLN A 303 -9.58 17.88 -4.17
C GLN A 303 -9.71 17.34 -5.59
N GLN A 304 -9.54 16.01 -5.77
CA GLN A 304 -9.70 15.29 -7.04
C GLN A 304 -8.82 15.82 -8.20
N MET A 305 -7.74 16.55 -7.93
CA MET A 305 -6.97 17.22 -9.01
C MET A 305 -6.55 16.27 -10.12
N PHE A 306 -6.15 15.04 -9.80
CA PHE A 306 -5.74 13.99 -10.75
C PHE A 306 -6.64 12.75 -10.68
N TYR A 307 -7.83 12.86 -10.08
CA TYR A 307 -8.71 11.70 -9.87
C TYR A 307 -9.06 11.00 -11.18
N GLY A 308 -8.80 9.69 -11.26
CA GLY A 308 -9.13 8.89 -12.44
C GLY A 308 -8.23 9.14 -13.66
N CYS A 309 -7.01 9.67 -13.49
CA CYS A 309 -6.00 9.69 -14.54
C CYS A 309 -5.40 8.27 -14.67
N ASP A 310 -6.16 7.37 -15.33
CA ASP A 310 -5.90 5.93 -15.30
C ASP A 310 -4.53 5.52 -15.90
N ASN A 311 -4.02 6.24 -16.89
CA ASN A 311 -2.77 5.93 -17.58
C ASN A 311 -1.57 6.76 -17.11
N LEU A 312 -1.75 7.67 -16.14
CA LEU A 312 -0.66 8.49 -15.60
C LEU A 312 0.36 7.58 -14.88
N GLU A 313 1.57 7.48 -15.44
CA GLU A 313 2.64 6.62 -14.94
C GLU A 313 3.60 7.38 -14.01
N GLU A 314 3.94 8.61 -14.34
CA GLU A 314 4.86 9.48 -13.62
C GLU A 314 4.25 10.87 -13.42
N LEU A 315 4.54 11.47 -12.25
CA LEU A 315 4.08 12.82 -11.91
C LEU A 315 5.10 13.54 -11.03
N ASP A 316 5.76 14.57 -11.56
CA ASP A 316 6.68 15.42 -10.78
C ASP A 316 5.92 16.57 -10.11
N LEU A 317 5.85 16.54 -8.79
CA LEU A 317 5.22 17.55 -7.93
C LEU A 317 6.25 18.29 -7.05
N SER A 318 7.52 18.22 -7.39
CA SER A 318 8.62 18.77 -6.56
C SER A 318 8.55 20.29 -6.35
N ASN A 319 7.83 20.99 -7.25
CA ASN A 319 7.60 22.44 -7.18
C ASN A 319 6.30 22.85 -6.44
N PHE A 320 5.46 21.86 -6.03
CA PHE A 320 4.18 22.18 -5.39
C PHE A 320 4.39 22.67 -3.96
N ASP A 321 3.88 23.87 -3.68
CA ASP A 321 3.68 24.38 -2.32
C ASP A 321 2.26 24.07 -1.85
N THR A 322 2.13 23.14 -0.90
CA THR A 322 0.83 22.70 -0.40
C THR A 322 0.48 23.30 0.98
N SER A 323 1.28 24.24 1.48
CA SER A 323 1.14 24.81 2.83
C SER A 323 -0.21 25.50 3.10
N SER A 324 -0.87 25.99 2.03
CA SER A 324 -2.21 26.60 2.10
C SER A 324 -3.35 25.63 1.84
N VAL A 325 -3.05 24.38 1.44
CA VAL A 325 -4.08 23.40 1.04
C VAL A 325 -4.80 22.84 2.27
N THR A 326 -6.13 22.87 2.23
CA THR A 326 -6.99 22.35 3.32
C THR A 326 -7.73 21.05 2.94
N ASN A 327 -7.80 20.72 1.65
CA ASN A 327 -8.55 19.58 1.15
C ASN A 327 -7.79 18.85 0.02
N MET A 328 -7.40 17.59 0.29
CA MET A 328 -6.74 16.67 -0.66
C MET A 328 -7.60 15.41 -0.92
N HIS A 329 -8.92 15.51 -0.73
CA HIS A 329 -9.85 14.40 -0.96
C HIS A 329 -9.70 13.85 -2.38
N LEU A 330 -9.43 12.54 -2.52
CA LEU A 330 -9.26 11.82 -3.79
C LEU A 330 -8.21 12.45 -4.74
N MET A 331 -7.20 13.19 -4.23
CA MET A 331 -6.28 13.94 -5.11
C MET A 331 -5.60 13.06 -6.17
N PHE A 332 -5.20 11.85 -5.80
CA PHE A 332 -4.61 10.83 -6.68
C PHE A 332 -5.48 9.58 -6.80
N GLY A 333 -6.73 9.63 -6.30
CA GLY A 333 -7.61 8.47 -6.34
C GLY A 333 -7.81 7.94 -7.76
N ALA A 334 -7.81 6.62 -7.93
CA ALA A 334 -7.95 5.94 -9.22
C ALA A 334 -6.88 6.29 -10.27
N CYS A 335 -5.68 6.73 -9.86
CA CYS A 335 -4.51 6.78 -10.75
C CYS A 335 -3.93 5.36 -10.86
N LYS A 336 -4.51 4.54 -11.74
CA LYS A 336 -4.29 3.10 -11.74
C LYS A 336 -2.90 2.66 -12.20
N SER A 337 -2.25 3.46 -13.06
CA SER A 337 -0.93 3.16 -13.60
C SER A 337 0.22 3.79 -12.83
N LEU A 338 -0.05 4.68 -11.87
CA LEU A 338 0.96 5.37 -11.09
C LEU A 338 1.76 4.38 -10.23
N GLU A 339 3.07 4.23 -10.51
CA GLU A 339 3.95 3.26 -9.85
C GLU A 339 4.67 3.84 -8.64
N GLU A 340 5.16 5.06 -8.74
CA GLU A 340 5.87 5.80 -7.69
C GLU A 340 5.36 7.24 -7.61
N LEU A 341 5.40 7.84 -6.42
CA LEU A 341 5.01 9.22 -6.19
C LEU A 341 5.86 9.84 -5.08
N ASP A 342 6.64 10.87 -5.42
CA ASP A 342 7.42 11.64 -4.44
C ASP A 342 6.60 12.80 -3.87
N LEU A 343 6.25 12.69 -2.59
CA LEU A 343 5.51 13.70 -1.84
C LEU A 343 6.36 14.35 -0.73
N SER A 344 7.67 14.24 -0.81
CA SER A 344 8.60 14.73 0.22
C SER A 344 8.54 16.24 0.44
N THR A 345 8.03 16.99 -0.53
CA THR A 345 7.85 18.46 -0.45
C THR A 345 6.50 18.90 0.10
N PHE A 346 5.55 17.95 0.28
CA PHE A 346 4.19 18.30 0.70
C PHE A 346 4.14 18.71 2.18
N ASP A 347 3.64 19.92 2.43
CA ASP A 347 3.20 20.36 3.75
C ASP A 347 1.71 20.06 3.91
N THR A 348 1.38 19.11 4.79
CA THR A 348 0.00 18.68 5.02
C THR A 348 -0.59 19.20 6.32
N SER A 349 0.13 20.09 7.03
CA SER A 349 -0.25 20.59 8.37
C SER A 349 -1.62 21.30 8.42
N SER A 350 -2.04 21.89 7.29
CA SER A 350 -3.35 22.56 7.14
C SER A 350 -4.46 21.64 6.62
N VAL A 351 -4.14 20.41 6.21
CA VAL A 351 -5.11 19.51 5.54
C VAL A 351 -6.08 18.89 6.54
N ALA A 352 -7.37 19.10 6.32
CA ALA A 352 -8.43 18.54 7.15
C ALA A 352 -9.06 17.25 6.56
N ASN A 353 -8.96 17.04 5.25
CA ASN A 353 -9.60 15.93 4.57
C ASN A 353 -8.66 15.23 3.59
N MET A 354 -8.34 13.94 3.89
CA MET A 354 -7.52 13.06 3.05
C MET A 354 -8.33 11.83 2.57
N ARG A 355 -9.67 11.92 2.55
CA ARG A 355 -10.51 10.80 2.13
C ARG A 355 -10.09 10.32 0.74
N GLY A 356 -9.76 9.01 0.60
CA GLY A 356 -9.45 8.36 -0.67
C GLY A 356 -8.23 8.91 -1.42
N MET A 357 -7.33 9.63 -0.75
CA MET A 357 -6.22 10.34 -1.42
C MET A 357 -5.43 9.45 -2.37
N PHE A 358 -5.26 8.18 -2.03
CA PHE A 358 -4.55 7.16 -2.82
C PHE A 358 -5.43 5.95 -3.14
N GLY A 359 -6.76 6.05 -2.94
CA GLY A 359 -7.67 4.94 -3.20
C GLY A 359 -7.63 4.49 -4.66
N GLU A 360 -7.62 3.17 -4.91
CA GLU A 360 -7.57 2.56 -6.26
C GLU A 360 -6.28 2.88 -7.07
N CYS A 361 -5.18 3.31 -6.41
CA CYS A 361 -3.86 3.38 -7.05
C CYS A 361 -3.28 1.95 -7.14
N ASN A 362 -3.76 1.20 -8.14
CA ASN A 362 -3.53 -0.24 -8.21
C ASN A 362 -2.08 -0.63 -8.49
N SER A 363 -1.30 0.20 -9.21
CA SER A 363 0.10 -0.06 -9.54
C SER A 363 1.09 0.50 -8.52
N LEU A 364 0.64 1.31 -7.56
CA LEU A 364 1.52 1.96 -6.59
C LEU A 364 2.22 0.92 -5.70
N GLU A 365 3.53 0.78 -5.88
CA GLU A 365 4.35 -0.22 -5.16
C GLU A 365 4.94 0.32 -3.88
N LYS A 366 5.30 1.60 -3.86
CA LYS A 366 5.95 2.28 -2.73
C LYS A 366 5.37 3.66 -2.53
N LEU A 367 5.26 4.05 -1.27
CA LEU A 367 4.77 5.37 -0.88
C LEU A 367 5.42 5.79 0.45
N ASP A 368 6.22 6.85 0.42
CA ASP A 368 6.80 7.46 1.61
C ASP A 368 5.95 8.64 2.07
N LEU A 369 5.34 8.50 3.24
CA LEU A 369 4.50 9.52 3.88
C LEU A 369 5.11 10.02 5.19
N SER A 370 6.41 9.82 5.39
CA SER A 370 7.11 10.18 6.64
C SER A 370 7.10 11.68 6.93
N THR A 371 6.90 12.53 5.92
CA THR A 371 6.80 14.00 6.04
C THR A 371 5.39 14.50 6.34
N PHE A 372 4.37 13.65 6.28
CA PHE A 372 2.98 14.06 6.46
C PHE A 372 2.67 14.42 7.92
N ASP A 373 2.21 15.65 8.15
CA ASP A 373 1.56 16.06 9.40
C ASP A 373 0.06 15.85 9.28
N THR A 374 -0.47 14.88 10.02
CA THR A 374 -1.89 14.52 9.98
C THR A 374 -2.68 15.04 11.19
N SER A 375 -2.07 15.87 12.04
CA SER A 375 -2.69 16.35 13.29
C SER A 375 -3.99 17.14 13.11
N SER A 376 -4.17 17.77 11.93
CA SER A 376 -5.38 18.50 11.55
C SER A 376 -6.42 17.63 10.81
N VAL A 377 -6.06 16.41 10.42
CA VAL A 377 -6.93 15.55 9.57
C VAL A 377 -8.09 14.97 10.37
N THR A 378 -9.28 15.13 9.84
CA THR A 378 -10.53 14.61 10.44
C THR A 378 -11.12 13.41 9.71
N ASN A 379 -10.74 13.20 8.44
CA ASN A 379 -11.30 12.15 7.58
C ASN A 379 -10.21 11.46 6.75
N MET A 380 -10.02 10.15 7.00
CA MET A 380 -9.12 9.25 6.28
C MET A 380 -9.86 8.04 5.68
N GLN A 381 -11.20 8.17 5.51
CA GLN A 381 -12.02 7.13 4.91
C GLN A 381 -11.44 6.70 3.56
N ILE A 382 -11.33 5.37 3.28
CA ILE A 382 -10.88 4.80 2.01
C ILE A 382 -9.51 5.31 1.51
N MET A 383 -8.64 5.83 2.38
CA MET A 383 -7.39 6.51 1.96
C MET A 383 -6.49 5.63 1.11
N PHE A 384 -6.44 4.32 1.39
CA PHE A 384 -5.64 3.32 0.69
C PHE A 384 -6.50 2.13 0.22
N VAL A 385 -7.78 2.35 -0.05
CA VAL A 385 -8.66 1.29 -0.56
C VAL A 385 -8.15 0.79 -1.91
N GLU A 386 -8.12 -0.54 -2.09
CA GLU A 386 -7.74 -1.19 -3.36
C GLU A 386 -6.34 -0.82 -3.90
N CYS A 387 -5.38 -0.42 -3.04
CA CYS A 387 -3.97 -0.31 -3.40
C CYS A 387 -3.38 -1.73 -3.53
N THR A 388 -3.58 -2.36 -4.69
CA THR A 388 -3.36 -3.80 -4.86
C THR A 388 -1.91 -4.20 -5.07
N SER A 389 -0.98 -3.26 -5.30
CA SER A 389 0.46 -3.50 -5.45
C SER A 389 1.29 -3.07 -4.25
N LEU A 390 0.74 -2.29 -3.33
CA LEU A 390 1.45 -1.78 -2.16
C LEU A 390 1.72 -2.89 -1.15
N GLU A 391 3.01 -3.26 -0.99
CA GLU A 391 3.42 -4.38 -0.12
C GLU A 391 3.70 -3.96 1.33
N GLU A 392 4.21 -2.77 1.54
CA GLU A 392 4.55 -2.21 2.85
C GLU A 392 4.05 -0.78 2.97
N LEU A 393 3.49 -0.43 4.11
CA LEU A 393 3.02 0.91 4.40
C LEU A 393 3.39 1.31 5.83
N ASP A 394 4.24 2.33 5.94
CA ASP A 394 4.64 2.91 7.22
C ASP A 394 3.88 4.22 7.48
N LEU A 395 2.95 4.16 8.43
CA LEU A 395 2.18 5.30 8.92
C LEU A 395 2.52 5.62 10.39
N SER A 396 3.73 5.29 10.82
CA SER A 396 4.20 5.50 12.21
C SER A 396 4.20 6.97 12.63
N THR A 397 4.31 7.89 11.67
CA THR A 397 4.26 9.34 11.89
C THR A 397 2.84 9.91 11.98
N PHE A 398 1.82 9.16 11.54
CA PHE A 398 0.44 9.66 11.49
C PHE A 398 -0.16 9.86 12.88
N ASP A 399 -0.58 11.08 13.18
CA ASP A 399 -1.42 11.39 14.34
C ASP A 399 -2.90 11.30 13.96
N THR A 400 -3.59 10.30 14.46
CA THR A 400 -5.03 10.11 14.19
C THR A 400 -5.94 10.60 15.30
N SER A 401 -5.42 11.38 16.24
CA SER A 401 -6.19 11.84 17.41
C SER A 401 -7.39 12.74 17.06
N SER A 402 -7.33 13.45 15.93
CA SER A 402 -8.41 14.28 15.40
C SER A 402 -9.31 13.54 14.40
N VAL A 403 -8.93 12.33 13.96
CA VAL A 403 -9.65 11.60 12.90
C VAL A 403 -10.96 11.02 13.44
N THR A 404 -12.04 11.29 12.75
CA THR A 404 -13.38 10.78 13.09
C THR A 404 -13.83 9.63 12.21
N ASN A 405 -13.26 9.48 11.03
CA ASN A 405 -13.66 8.45 10.07
C ASN A 405 -12.42 7.81 9.41
N MET A 406 -12.25 6.48 9.61
CA MET A 406 -11.27 5.61 8.97
C MET A 406 -11.96 4.38 8.33
N ASP A 407 -13.25 4.51 7.93
CA ASP A 407 -13.96 3.41 7.28
C ASP A 407 -13.21 2.95 6.03
N ARG A 408 -13.04 1.63 5.89
CA ARG A 408 -12.48 1.00 4.68
C ARG A 408 -11.07 1.50 4.30
N MET A 409 -10.30 2.02 5.28
CA MET A 409 -9.03 2.71 5.00
C MET A 409 -8.05 1.85 4.21
N PHE A 410 -7.99 0.53 4.49
CA PHE A 410 -7.11 -0.43 3.80
C PHE A 410 -7.91 -1.54 3.09
N GLU A 411 -9.22 -1.33 2.86
CA GLU A 411 -10.05 -2.39 2.27
C GLU A 411 -9.50 -2.81 0.91
N ASN A 412 -9.40 -4.13 0.69
CA ASN A 412 -8.93 -4.78 -0.53
C ASN A 412 -7.49 -4.44 -0.98
N SER A 413 -6.64 -3.86 -0.12
CA SER A 413 -5.21 -3.72 -0.38
C SER A 413 -4.54 -5.09 -0.24
N THR A 414 -4.70 -5.90 -1.29
CA THR A 414 -4.45 -7.35 -1.26
C THR A 414 -2.97 -7.73 -1.24
N ALA A 415 -2.06 -6.86 -1.70
CA ALA A 415 -0.63 -7.09 -1.65
C ALA A 415 0.02 -6.73 -0.32
N LEU A 416 -0.67 -5.96 0.54
CA LEU A 416 -0.11 -5.39 1.76
C LEU A 416 0.34 -6.49 2.73
N LYS A 417 1.65 -6.58 2.99
CA LYS A 417 2.31 -7.59 3.85
C LYS A 417 2.64 -7.04 5.23
N SER A 418 3.06 -5.76 5.29
CA SER A 418 3.51 -5.09 6.51
C SER A 418 2.84 -3.74 6.66
N LEU A 419 2.31 -3.47 7.86
CA LEU A 419 1.61 -2.23 8.17
C LEU A 419 2.02 -1.71 9.54
N TYR A 420 2.44 -0.43 9.63
CA TYR A 420 2.86 0.24 10.86
C TYR A 420 1.89 1.37 11.21
N LEU A 421 1.29 1.28 12.39
CA LEU A 421 0.23 2.17 12.89
C LEU A 421 0.54 2.64 14.33
N ASP A 422 1.75 3.12 14.58
CA ASP A 422 2.32 3.37 15.91
C ASP A 422 1.52 4.37 16.75
N ASN A 423 0.94 5.37 16.11
CA ASN A 423 0.24 6.49 16.77
C ASN A 423 -1.27 6.51 16.47
N PHE A 424 -1.81 5.41 15.93
CA PHE A 424 -3.23 5.31 15.63
C PHE A 424 -4.07 5.23 16.89
N THR A 425 -5.23 5.87 16.86
CA THR A 425 -6.24 5.87 17.92
C THR A 425 -7.58 5.41 17.38
N ASP A 426 -8.49 4.96 18.27
CA ASP A 426 -9.85 4.62 17.85
C ASP A 426 -10.57 5.88 17.30
N ALA A 427 -11.08 5.78 16.07
CA ALA A 427 -11.97 6.78 15.48
C ALA A 427 -13.45 6.45 15.76
N ALA A 428 -14.33 7.40 15.55
CA ALA A 428 -15.77 7.20 15.69
C ALA A 428 -16.33 6.18 14.68
N SER A 429 -15.73 6.09 13.49
CA SER A 429 -16.05 5.07 12.48
C SER A 429 -14.77 4.43 11.95
N MET A 430 -14.75 3.08 11.93
CA MET A 430 -13.65 2.24 11.41
C MET A 430 -14.22 0.99 10.73
N THR A 431 -15.40 1.10 10.11
CA THR A 431 -16.08 -0.02 9.46
C THR A 431 -15.20 -0.59 8.34
N ASP A 432 -15.05 -1.92 8.30
CA ASP A 432 -14.32 -2.65 7.26
C ASP A 432 -12.85 -2.20 7.04
N MET A 433 -12.22 -1.56 8.03
CA MET A 433 -10.88 -0.93 7.93
C MET A 433 -9.81 -1.86 7.34
N PHE A 434 -9.79 -3.14 7.75
CA PHE A 434 -8.82 -4.15 7.29
C PHE A 434 -9.44 -5.22 6.39
N LYS A 435 -10.64 -5.01 5.87
CA LYS A 435 -11.32 -6.01 5.05
C LYS A 435 -10.55 -6.28 3.76
N GLY A 436 -10.28 -7.56 3.46
CA GLY A 436 -9.61 -7.95 2.22
C GLY A 436 -8.09 -7.76 2.20
N THR A 437 -7.44 -7.36 3.31
CA THR A 437 -5.97 -7.33 3.43
C THR A 437 -5.39 -8.75 3.60
N THR A 438 -5.56 -9.60 2.59
CA THR A 438 -5.31 -11.05 2.70
C THR A 438 -3.84 -11.42 2.83
N SER A 439 -2.93 -10.60 2.30
CA SER A 439 -1.49 -10.82 2.38
C SER A 439 -0.85 -10.29 3.67
N LEU A 440 -1.62 -9.61 4.53
CA LEU A 440 -1.07 -8.99 5.74
C LEU A 440 -0.52 -10.06 6.69
N THR A 441 0.80 -10.02 6.90
CA THR A 441 1.54 -10.95 7.74
C THR A 441 2.17 -10.27 8.94
N TYR A 442 2.32 -8.95 8.91
CA TYR A 442 2.86 -8.15 9.99
C TYR A 442 2.03 -6.90 10.23
N LEU A 443 1.67 -6.67 11.50
CA LEU A 443 0.93 -5.50 11.97
C LEU A 443 1.60 -4.95 13.23
N PHE A 444 2.21 -3.78 13.15
CA PHE A 444 2.69 -3.03 14.29
C PHE A 444 1.68 -1.93 14.63
N VAL A 445 1.17 -1.91 15.85
CA VAL A 445 -0.03 -1.11 16.15
C VAL A 445 0.00 -0.48 17.52
N SER A 446 -0.46 0.77 17.59
CA SER A 446 -0.66 1.54 18.82
C SER A 446 -1.62 0.83 19.79
N HIS A 447 -1.29 0.85 21.07
CA HIS A 447 -2.18 0.38 22.13
C HIS A 447 -3.51 1.18 22.24
N ASN A 448 -3.59 2.36 21.60
CA ASN A 448 -4.78 3.20 21.57
C ASN A 448 -5.78 2.83 20.46
N LEU A 449 -5.38 1.97 19.51
CA LEU A 449 -6.28 1.40 18.51
C LEU A 449 -6.85 0.08 19.02
N SER A 450 -7.98 0.12 19.69
CA SER A 450 -8.49 -1.03 20.48
C SER A 450 -9.15 -2.14 19.65
N THR A 451 -9.45 -1.91 18.38
CA THR A 451 -10.16 -2.85 17.50
C THR A 451 -9.54 -2.96 16.12
N PHE A 452 -9.46 -4.19 15.60
CA PHE A 452 -8.94 -4.50 14.27
C PHE A 452 -10.11 -4.94 13.37
N ASN A 453 -10.91 -3.97 12.93
CA ASN A 453 -12.18 -4.25 12.25
C ASN A 453 -11.95 -4.96 10.91
N ARG A 454 -12.48 -6.20 10.79
CA ARG A 454 -12.34 -7.08 9.63
C ARG A 454 -10.92 -7.56 9.32
N LEU A 455 -9.94 -7.40 10.22
CA LEU A 455 -8.69 -8.13 10.11
C LEU A 455 -8.99 -9.63 10.02
N GLU A 456 -8.22 -10.36 9.25
CA GLU A 456 -8.45 -11.79 9.01
C GLU A 456 -8.47 -12.59 10.33
N ASN A 457 -9.53 -13.38 10.52
CA ASN A 457 -9.72 -14.19 11.71
C ASN A 457 -8.90 -15.47 11.64
N THR A 458 -7.61 -15.37 11.80
CA THR A 458 -6.63 -16.45 11.77
C THR A 458 -5.74 -16.42 13.01
N SER A 459 -4.74 -17.28 13.06
CA SER A 459 -3.74 -17.28 14.13
C SER A 459 -2.75 -16.13 13.97
N TRP A 460 -2.45 -15.47 15.09
CA TRP A 460 -1.45 -14.42 15.22
C TRP A 460 -0.61 -14.68 16.47
N TYR A 461 0.56 -14.04 16.57
CA TYR A 461 1.35 -14.03 17.79
C TYR A 461 2.04 -12.68 18.01
N ASP A 462 2.24 -12.32 19.29
CA ASP A 462 3.09 -11.21 19.70
C ASP A 462 4.56 -11.61 19.51
N GLU A 463 5.28 -10.93 18.64
CA GLU A 463 6.66 -11.28 18.29
C GLU A 463 7.66 -10.99 19.41
N LYS A 464 7.36 -10.03 20.31
CA LYS A 464 8.23 -9.64 21.41
C LYS A 464 8.07 -10.59 22.61
N ASN A 465 6.81 -10.91 22.95
CA ASN A 465 6.48 -11.68 24.14
C ASN A 465 6.18 -13.16 23.85
N TRP A 466 6.15 -13.55 22.57
CA TRP A 466 5.86 -14.92 22.13
C TRP A 466 4.53 -15.45 22.67
N VAL A 467 3.49 -14.64 22.58
CA VAL A 467 2.14 -15.03 23.01
C VAL A 467 1.31 -15.38 21.79
N GLN A 468 0.78 -16.60 21.75
CA GLN A 468 0.00 -17.14 20.62
C GLN A 468 -1.49 -16.84 20.78
N PHE A 469 -2.13 -16.45 19.68
CA PHE A 469 -3.57 -16.27 19.56
C PHE A 469 -4.11 -17.15 18.44
N SER A 470 -5.14 -17.93 18.73
CA SER A 470 -5.77 -18.83 17.72
C SER A 470 -6.79 -18.10 16.84
N ASN A 471 -7.19 -16.89 17.20
CA ASN A 471 -8.19 -16.10 16.50
C ASN A 471 -8.11 -14.61 16.88
N LEU A 472 -8.76 -13.78 16.08
CA LEU A 472 -8.77 -12.32 16.25
C LEU A 472 -9.32 -11.87 17.62
N SER A 473 -10.31 -12.56 18.17
CA SER A 473 -10.89 -12.17 19.49
C SER A 473 -9.89 -12.30 20.63
N GLN A 474 -9.05 -13.35 20.62
CA GLN A 474 -7.97 -13.53 21.59
C GLN A 474 -6.90 -12.44 21.43
N LEU A 475 -6.49 -12.17 20.20
CA LEU A 475 -5.54 -11.11 19.87
C LEU A 475 -6.03 -9.76 20.42
N GLN A 476 -7.24 -9.34 20.08
CA GLN A 476 -7.81 -8.06 20.54
C GLN A 476 -7.96 -8.00 22.06
N THR A 477 -8.31 -9.12 22.70
CA THR A 477 -8.42 -9.18 24.17
C THR A 477 -7.07 -9.00 24.85
N TYR A 478 -6.01 -9.51 24.24
CA TYR A 478 -4.65 -9.32 24.71
C TYR A 478 -4.17 -7.90 24.44
N HIS A 479 -4.36 -7.40 23.22
CA HIS A 479 -3.92 -6.10 22.77
C HIS A 479 -4.47 -4.96 23.66
N ARG A 480 -5.73 -4.99 24.05
CA ARG A 480 -6.36 -4.00 24.94
C ARG A 480 -5.72 -3.89 26.33
N LYS A 481 -4.79 -4.78 26.69
CA LYS A 481 -4.06 -4.75 27.96
C LYS A 481 -2.64 -4.21 27.81
N GLN A 482 -2.22 -3.95 26.56
CA GLN A 482 -0.91 -3.37 26.31
C GLN A 482 -0.90 -1.89 26.69
N SER A 483 0.26 -1.39 27.06
CA SER A 483 0.50 0.04 27.36
C SER A 483 1.49 0.68 26.37
N GLU A 484 1.96 -0.11 25.41
CA GLU A 484 2.95 0.26 24.42
C GLU A 484 2.51 -0.28 23.07
N PRO A 485 2.92 0.32 21.93
CA PRO A 485 2.71 -0.26 20.62
C PRO A 485 3.31 -1.67 20.53
N THR A 486 2.62 -2.54 19.83
CA THR A 486 2.95 -3.98 19.80
C THR A 486 2.91 -4.52 18.38
N GLY A 487 3.95 -5.32 18.04
CA GLY A 487 4.05 -6.01 16.75
C GLY A 487 3.41 -7.40 16.82
N TYR A 488 2.56 -7.67 15.86
CA TYR A 488 1.90 -8.97 15.68
C TYR A 488 2.24 -9.58 14.34
N ARG A 489 2.59 -10.89 14.37
CA ARG A 489 2.81 -11.66 13.14
C ARG A 489 1.70 -12.67 12.94
N LYS A 490 1.28 -12.82 11.69
CA LYS A 490 0.30 -13.83 11.26
C LYS A 490 0.94 -15.21 11.29
N GLY A 491 0.21 -16.19 11.81
CA GLY A 491 0.68 -17.58 11.90
C GLY A 491 0.91 -18.04 13.32
N ALA A 492 1.87 -18.95 13.49
CA ALA A 492 2.24 -19.52 14.77
C ALA A 492 3.76 -19.63 14.87
N PHE A 493 4.27 -19.50 16.08
CA PHE A 493 5.66 -19.82 16.39
C PHE A 493 5.77 -21.27 16.90
N LEU A 494 6.99 -21.76 16.91
CA LEU A 494 7.37 -23.06 17.44
C LEU A 494 8.18 -22.86 18.72
N SER A 495 8.02 -23.75 19.69
CA SER A 495 8.76 -23.72 20.97
C SER A 495 9.60 -24.98 21.12
N LEU A 496 10.89 -24.79 21.42
CA LEU A 496 11.78 -25.84 21.88
C LEU A 496 11.95 -25.71 23.39
N THR A 497 11.44 -26.66 24.16
CA THR A 497 11.72 -26.75 25.59
C THR A 497 12.93 -27.63 25.81
N MET A 498 13.96 -27.11 26.45
CA MET A 498 15.20 -27.77 26.81
C MET A 498 15.16 -28.12 28.31
N ASP A 499 15.01 -29.40 28.65
CA ASP A 499 15.00 -29.90 30.02
C ASP A 499 16.41 -30.39 30.39
N ALA A 500 17.04 -29.72 31.34
CA ALA A 500 18.37 -30.05 31.78
C ALA A 500 18.45 -31.35 32.60
N MET A 501 17.33 -32.02 32.90
CA MET A 501 17.29 -33.32 33.57
C MET A 501 18.11 -33.35 34.89
N GLY A 502 17.92 -32.32 35.73
CA GLY A 502 18.64 -32.12 37.00
C GLY A 502 20.03 -31.51 36.83
N GLY A 503 20.34 -30.97 35.67
CA GLY A 503 21.40 -29.98 35.47
C GLY A 503 20.83 -28.58 35.51
N GLU A 504 21.68 -27.58 35.30
CA GLU A 504 21.33 -26.15 35.33
C GLU A 504 21.91 -25.44 34.12
N PHE A 505 21.20 -24.45 33.63
CA PHE A 505 21.73 -23.49 32.66
C PHE A 505 22.52 -22.38 33.39
N GLU A 506 23.16 -21.50 32.63
CA GLU A 506 24.01 -20.42 33.17
C GLU A 506 23.26 -19.49 34.13
N ASP A 507 21.94 -19.34 33.99
CA ASP A 507 21.05 -18.56 34.87
C ASP A 507 20.44 -19.34 36.02
N ALA A 508 20.95 -20.55 36.30
CA ALA A 508 20.50 -21.48 37.32
C ALA A 508 19.06 -22.01 37.15
N GLU A 509 18.51 -21.91 35.92
CA GLU A 509 17.24 -22.53 35.58
C GLU A 509 17.43 -23.99 35.13
N GLU A 510 16.46 -24.87 35.47
CA GLU A 510 16.47 -26.28 35.06
C GLU A 510 15.89 -26.51 33.66
N GLN A 511 15.15 -25.53 33.13
CA GLN A 511 14.54 -25.57 31.80
C GLN A 511 14.73 -24.26 31.08
N LYS A 512 14.94 -24.33 29.76
CA LYS A 512 14.92 -23.18 28.84
C LYS A 512 13.94 -23.38 27.72
N VAL A 513 13.31 -22.29 27.30
CA VAL A 513 12.42 -22.29 26.14
C VAL A 513 12.97 -21.34 25.09
N GLN A 514 13.16 -21.82 23.87
CA GLN A 514 13.40 -21.00 22.71
C GLN A 514 12.16 -20.98 21.84
N ASN A 515 11.87 -19.81 21.25
CA ASN A 515 10.78 -19.67 20.30
C ASN A 515 11.36 -19.23 18.93
N LYS A 516 10.90 -19.87 17.88
CA LYS A 516 11.35 -19.65 16.51
C LYS A 516 10.16 -19.78 15.55
N VAL A 517 10.27 -19.22 14.36
CA VAL A 517 9.32 -19.51 13.30
C VAL A 517 9.73 -20.77 12.52
N SER A 518 8.77 -21.38 11.85
CA SER A 518 9.05 -22.57 11.04
C SER A 518 10.14 -22.29 9.99
N GLY A 519 11.14 -23.16 9.93
CA GLY A 519 12.27 -23.03 9.01
C GLY A 519 13.52 -22.37 9.59
N GLU A 520 13.44 -21.70 10.73
CA GLU A 520 14.61 -21.21 11.47
C GLU A 520 15.33 -22.35 12.19
N TYR A 521 16.58 -22.11 12.62
CA TYR A 521 17.36 -23.10 13.34
C TYR A 521 17.36 -22.81 14.84
N TRP A 522 17.31 -23.90 15.64
CA TRP A 522 17.43 -23.83 17.09
C TRP A 522 18.88 -23.58 17.51
N ASP A 523 19.08 -22.78 18.54
CA ASP A 523 20.40 -22.58 19.13
C ASP A 523 20.67 -23.68 20.15
N GLU A 524 21.84 -24.34 20.06
CA GLU A 524 22.25 -25.30 21.06
C GLU A 524 22.76 -24.58 22.31
N ILE A 525 22.11 -24.79 23.45
CA ILE A 525 22.51 -24.30 24.77
C ILE A 525 22.87 -25.52 25.62
N VAL A 526 24.12 -25.54 26.10
CA VAL A 526 24.62 -26.66 26.89
C VAL A 526 24.44 -26.38 28.38
N PRO A 527 23.70 -27.21 29.12
CA PRO A 527 23.57 -27.10 30.58
C PRO A 527 24.79 -27.69 31.27
N VAL A 528 24.91 -27.46 32.57
CA VAL A 528 25.94 -28.02 33.41
C VAL A 528 25.32 -28.87 34.55
N LYS A 529 26.01 -29.91 34.95
CA LYS A 529 25.64 -30.75 36.11
C LYS A 529 26.91 -31.20 36.84
N GLU A 530 26.95 -30.95 38.14
CA GLU A 530 28.08 -31.34 38.95
C GLU A 530 28.29 -32.86 38.87
N ASP A 531 29.53 -33.29 38.66
CA ASP A 531 29.98 -34.67 38.55
C ASP A 531 29.47 -35.47 37.33
N TYR A 532 28.85 -34.79 36.36
CA TYR A 532 28.39 -35.43 35.14
C TYR A 532 28.93 -34.73 33.88
N TYR A 533 29.07 -35.48 32.80
CA TYR A 533 29.39 -35.02 31.46
C TYR A 533 28.13 -34.96 30.60
N PHE A 534 27.96 -33.87 29.85
CA PHE A 534 26.86 -33.70 28.91
C PHE A 534 27.11 -34.50 27.63
N ASP A 535 26.30 -35.53 27.37
CA ASP A 535 26.39 -36.38 26.16
C ASP A 535 25.60 -35.85 24.97
N GLY A 536 24.75 -34.86 25.20
CA GLY A 536 23.93 -34.20 24.17
C GLY A 536 22.42 -34.15 24.50
N TRP A 537 21.70 -33.62 23.56
CA TRP A 537 20.25 -33.47 23.63
C TRP A 537 19.52 -34.62 22.96
N TYR A 538 18.41 -35.10 23.52
CA TYR A 538 17.61 -36.21 23.02
C TYR A 538 16.12 -35.89 22.99
N LEU A 539 15.40 -36.45 21.98
CA LEU A 539 13.97 -36.27 21.82
C LEU A 539 13.11 -37.04 22.83
N ASP A 540 13.70 -37.98 23.54
CA ASP A 540 13.01 -38.84 24.49
C ASP A 540 13.85 -39.06 25.76
N GLN A 541 13.16 -39.32 26.87
CA GLN A 541 13.82 -39.55 28.20
C GLN A 541 14.53 -40.93 28.30
N ASN A 542 14.37 -41.81 27.32
CA ASN A 542 15.12 -43.06 27.24
C ASN A 542 16.44 -42.89 26.46
N PHE A 543 16.66 -41.66 25.92
CA PHE A 543 17.87 -41.28 25.20
C PHE A 543 18.17 -42.17 23.99
N THR A 544 17.12 -42.52 23.24
CA THR A 544 17.23 -43.36 22.03
C THR A 544 17.39 -42.54 20.76
N ASN A 545 16.85 -41.31 20.70
CA ASN A 545 16.87 -40.46 19.51
C ASN A 545 17.58 -39.13 19.84
N LYS A 546 18.81 -38.98 19.37
CA LYS A 546 19.57 -37.73 19.55
C LYS A 546 18.93 -36.60 18.74
N PHE A 547 18.83 -35.40 19.33
CA PHE A 547 18.32 -34.22 18.65
C PHE A 547 19.40 -33.65 17.73
N ASP A 548 18.97 -33.19 16.53
CA ASP A 548 19.87 -32.65 15.51
C ASP A 548 19.54 -31.15 15.29
N PHE A 549 20.44 -30.30 15.78
CA PHE A 549 20.33 -28.82 15.64
C PHE A 549 20.63 -28.34 14.22
N SER A 550 21.16 -29.17 13.33
CA SER A 550 21.39 -28.82 11.92
C SER A 550 20.10 -28.85 11.08
N LEU A 551 19.00 -29.33 11.64
CA LEU A 551 17.69 -29.35 11.00
C LEU A 551 16.87 -28.12 11.40
N PRO A 552 16.12 -27.54 10.45
CA PRO A 552 15.27 -26.38 10.74
C PRO A 552 14.08 -26.76 11.64
N ALA A 553 13.58 -25.80 12.38
CA ALA A 553 12.41 -25.94 13.23
C ALA A 553 11.17 -26.28 12.40
N ALA A 554 10.52 -27.39 12.68
CA ALA A 554 9.34 -27.88 11.98
C ALA A 554 8.14 -28.10 12.91
N VAL A 555 8.38 -28.42 14.17
CA VAL A 555 7.37 -28.68 15.18
C VAL A 555 7.86 -28.23 16.56
N SER A 556 6.93 -27.85 17.43
CA SER A 556 7.24 -27.62 18.84
C SER A 556 7.59 -28.95 19.50
N THR A 557 8.68 -28.99 20.29
CA THR A 557 9.11 -30.23 20.94
C THR A 557 9.82 -29.94 22.26
N THR A 558 9.99 -31.01 23.06
CA THR A 558 10.83 -30.97 24.25
C THR A 558 12.03 -31.88 24.03
N ILE A 559 13.21 -31.42 24.41
CA ILE A 559 14.43 -32.19 24.38
C ILE A 559 15.00 -32.33 25.80
N TYR A 560 15.70 -33.43 26.03
CA TYR A 560 16.17 -33.84 27.32
C TYR A 560 17.67 -33.98 27.30
N ALA A 561 18.35 -33.37 28.30
CA ALA A 561 19.78 -33.50 28.49
C ALA A 561 20.14 -34.91 28.95
N LYS A 562 21.04 -35.56 28.25
CA LYS A 562 21.64 -36.83 28.68
C LYS A 562 22.92 -36.59 29.43
N TRP A 563 22.98 -37.18 30.63
CA TRP A 563 24.12 -37.09 31.49
C TRP A 563 24.82 -38.44 31.60
N VAL A 564 26.12 -38.41 31.54
CA VAL A 564 26.98 -39.56 31.79
C VAL A 564 27.89 -39.22 32.99
N GLU A 565 28.06 -40.12 33.89
CA GLU A 565 28.98 -39.90 35.01
C GLU A 565 30.37 -39.50 34.48
N ASN A 566 31.03 -38.59 35.17
CA ASN A 566 32.32 -38.06 34.74
C ASN A 566 33.43 -39.14 34.71
N TYR A 567 33.16 -40.25 35.31
CA TYR A 567 34.09 -41.38 35.28
C TYR A 567 33.35 -42.72 35.21
N THR A 568 34.01 -43.70 34.64
CA THR A 568 33.60 -45.11 34.63
C THR A 568 34.79 -45.96 35.00
N VAL A 569 34.60 -46.87 35.91
CA VAL A 569 35.65 -47.88 36.25
C VAL A 569 35.05 -49.26 36.00
N ILE A 570 35.72 -50.04 35.21
CA ILE A 570 35.30 -51.41 34.88
C ILE A 570 36.32 -52.36 35.47
N ILE A 571 35.84 -53.25 36.33
CA ILE A 571 36.62 -54.32 36.94
C ILE A 571 35.86 -55.64 36.76
N PRO A 572 36.52 -56.76 36.52
CA PRO A 572 35.87 -58.06 36.46
C PRO A 572 35.17 -58.40 37.77
N ALA A 573 33.93 -58.87 37.71
CA ALA A 573 33.14 -59.27 38.90
C ALA A 573 33.68 -60.53 39.56
N SER A 574 34.49 -61.35 38.86
CA SER A 574 35.11 -62.56 39.40
C SER A 574 36.31 -62.94 38.58
N ILE A 575 37.26 -63.61 39.16
CA ILE A 575 38.50 -64.10 38.53
C ILE A 575 38.72 -65.55 38.93
N SER A 576 39.23 -66.37 38.02
CA SER A 576 39.65 -67.73 38.34
C SER A 576 41.17 -67.78 38.56
N LEU A 577 41.55 -68.06 39.78
CA LEU A 577 42.98 -68.11 40.16
C LEU A 577 43.68 -69.31 39.56
N ASN A 578 42.99 -70.24 38.90
CA ASN A 578 43.64 -71.38 38.18
C ASN A 578 44.04 -71.01 36.75
N GLU A 579 43.45 -69.98 36.15
CA GLU A 579 43.69 -69.65 34.75
C GLU A 579 44.26 -68.26 34.54
N ALA A 580 43.95 -67.31 35.45
CA ALA A 580 44.44 -65.94 35.36
C ALA A 580 44.98 -65.46 36.70
N THR A 581 46.11 -64.82 36.66
CA THR A 581 46.78 -64.18 37.79
C THR A 581 46.71 -62.67 37.71
N GLU A 582 45.92 -62.15 36.73
CA GLU A 582 45.85 -60.74 36.45
C GLU A 582 44.37 -60.29 36.43
N LEU A 583 44.11 -59.19 37.09
CA LEU A 583 42.84 -58.52 37.05
C LEU A 583 43.02 -57.18 36.33
N LYS A 584 42.34 -57.03 35.19
CA LYS A 584 42.35 -55.77 34.40
C LYS A 584 41.39 -54.77 35.02
N VAL A 585 41.90 -53.57 35.30
CA VAL A 585 41.09 -52.41 35.71
C VAL A 585 41.11 -51.45 34.58
N GLU A 586 39.94 -51.19 34.02
CA GLU A 586 39.78 -50.18 32.95
C GLU A 586 39.08 -48.94 33.52
N GLY A 587 39.49 -47.76 33.07
CA GLY A 587 38.88 -46.49 33.51
C GLY A 587 38.67 -45.57 32.33
N ILE A 588 37.59 -44.79 32.41
CA ILE A 588 37.25 -43.66 31.52
C ILE A 588 37.02 -42.46 32.42
N ASN A 589 37.74 -41.39 32.14
CA ASN A 589 37.57 -40.10 32.81
C ASN A 589 37.07 -39.06 31.79
N ARG A 590 35.88 -38.49 32.05
CA ARG A 590 35.26 -37.44 31.26
C ARG A 590 35.20 -36.10 32.01
N GLY A 591 35.71 -36.10 33.26
CA GLY A 591 35.62 -34.96 34.14
C GLY A 591 36.84 -34.06 34.19
N SER A 592 36.69 -32.95 34.86
CA SER A 592 37.73 -31.95 35.08
C SER A 592 38.69 -32.30 36.25
N LYS A 593 38.39 -33.37 36.98
CA LYS A 593 39.21 -33.87 38.09
C LYS A 593 39.92 -35.17 37.65
N ALA A 594 41.08 -35.46 38.24
CA ALA A 594 41.75 -36.71 37.98
C ALA A 594 40.97 -37.90 38.57
N LEU A 595 40.81 -38.98 37.79
CA LEU A 595 40.29 -40.25 38.28
C LEU A 595 41.44 -41.05 38.86
N SER A 596 41.32 -41.47 40.13
CA SER A 596 42.28 -42.33 40.80
C SER A 596 41.58 -43.55 41.35
N VAL A 597 41.96 -44.73 40.94
CA VAL A 597 41.42 -46.03 41.37
C VAL A 597 42.45 -46.73 42.24
N GLY A 598 42.08 -47.00 43.48
CA GLY A 598 42.94 -47.68 44.45
C GLY A 598 42.16 -48.73 45.24
N LEU A 599 42.87 -49.51 46.06
CA LEU A 599 42.23 -50.49 46.95
C LEU A 599 41.54 -49.81 48.10
N ASN A 600 40.35 -50.26 48.43
CA ASN A 600 39.64 -49.86 49.67
C ASN A 600 40.19 -50.59 50.88
N ARG A 601 41.18 -49.98 51.51
CA ARG A 601 41.83 -50.57 52.71
C ARG A 601 40.99 -50.50 53.99
N LEU A 602 39.85 -49.82 53.93
CA LEU A 602 38.90 -49.85 55.00
C LEU A 602 38.08 -51.15 55.03
N ALA A 603 38.10 -51.93 53.93
CA ALA A 603 37.58 -53.28 53.90
C ALA A 603 38.44 -54.23 54.74
N THR A 604 37.86 -55.08 55.54
CA THR A 604 38.56 -55.97 56.42
C THR A 604 39.30 -57.14 55.71
N SER A 605 39.10 -57.27 54.41
CA SER A 605 39.67 -58.35 53.58
C SER A 605 41.00 -58.00 52.93
N VAL A 606 41.48 -56.75 53.03
CA VAL A 606 42.74 -56.31 52.43
C VAL A 606 43.68 -55.75 53.50
N SER A 607 44.87 -56.35 53.65
CA SER A 607 45.88 -55.92 54.65
C SER A 607 46.66 -54.68 54.17
N GLU A 608 47.39 -54.02 55.08
CA GLU A 608 48.33 -52.93 54.78
C GLU A 608 49.48 -53.34 53.83
N SER A 609 49.79 -54.65 53.78
CA SER A 609 50.80 -55.24 52.90
C SER A 609 50.21 -55.66 51.54
N ASN A 610 49.02 -55.27 51.16
CA ASN A 610 48.31 -55.68 49.93
C ASN A 610 47.99 -57.16 49.86
N GLU A 611 47.74 -57.80 50.95
CA GLU A 611 47.27 -59.18 50.98
C GLU A 611 45.74 -59.22 51.09
N LEU A 612 45.08 -59.87 50.14
CA LEU A 612 43.63 -60.08 50.15
C LEU A 612 43.31 -61.35 50.90
N THR A 613 42.56 -61.28 51.99
CA THR A 613 42.04 -62.44 52.70
C THR A 613 40.81 -62.96 51.99
N LEU A 614 40.88 -64.20 51.54
CA LEU A 614 39.81 -64.90 50.85
C LEU A 614 39.20 -65.97 51.78
N ALA A 615 37.89 -66.00 51.95
CA ALA A 615 37.17 -67.00 52.70
C ALA A 615 36.43 -67.95 51.76
N ASN A 616 36.48 -69.23 52.00
CA ASN A 616 35.72 -70.24 51.31
C ASN A 616 34.23 -70.03 51.47
N THR A 617 33.47 -69.99 50.38
CA THR A 617 32.03 -69.69 50.44
C THR A 617 31.20 -70.80 51.08
N ALA A 618 31.71 -72.02 51.12
CA ALA A 618 31.05 -73.18 51.76
C ALA A 618 31.39 -73.29 53.26
N ASP A 619 32.62 -72.88 53.67
CA ASP A 619 33.10 -72.84 55.03
C ASP A 619 34.00 -71.62 55.28
N THR A 620 33.45 -70.58 55.77
CA THR A 620 34.15 -69.28 55.97
C THR A 620 35.25 -69.32 57.02
N THR A 621 35.43 -70.45 57.73
CA THR A 621 36.57 -70.68 58.59
C THR A 621 37.82 -71.07 57.82
N VAL A 622 37.66 -71.55 56.61
CA VAL A 622 38.75 -71.81 55.67
C VAL A 622 39.10 -70.55 54.92
N GLN A 623 40.21 -69.95 55.31
CA GLN A 623 40.71 -68.72 54.76
C GLN A 623 42.12 -68.94 54.12
N CYS A 624 42.43 -68.12 53.17
CA CYS A 624 43.73 -68.02 52.56
C CYS A 624 44.08 -66.57 52.26
N SER A 625 45.35 -66.28 52.04
CA SER A 625 45.81 -64.93 51.71
C SER A 625 46.38 -64.96 50.30
N ALA A 626 45.94 -63.98 49.50
CA ALA A 626 46.40 -63.79 48.14
C ALA A 626 47.10 -62.42 48.03
N PRO A 627 48.42 -62.38 47.81
CA PRO A 627 49.13 -61.14 47.56
C PRO A 627 48.60 -60.41 46.30
N LEU A 628 48.45 -59.12 46.41
CA LEU A 628 48.10 -58.22 45.29
C LEU A 628 49.31 -57.35 44.97
N SER A 629 49.56 -57.19 43.68
CA SER A 629 50.63 -56.29 43.19
C SER A 629 50.23 -55.61 41.90
N TRP A 630 50.66 -54.38 41.69
CA TRP A 630 50.44 -53.58 40.46
C TRP A 630 51.69 -52.67 40.27
N ASP A 631 51.83 -52.01 39.14
CA ASP A 631 53.02 -51.22 38.82
C ASP A 631 53.31 -50.16 39.89
N GLY A 632 54.48 -50.30 40.53
CA GLY A 632 55.03 -49.45 41.59
C GLY A 632 54.42 -49.66 42.96
N SER A 633 53.54 -50.68 43.17
CA SER A 633 52.99 -51.05 44.49
C SER A 633 54.06 -51.59 45.44
N GLU A 634 55.14 -52.15 44.92
CA GLU A 634 56.29 -52.64 45.69
C GLU A 634 57.06 -51.53 46.42
N ASN A 635 57.05 -50.30 45.89
CA ASN A 635 57.71 -49.15 46.50
C ASN A 635 56.74 -48.26 47.27
N ASN A 636 55.39 -48.27 46.92
CA ASN A 636 54.33 -47.55 47.57
C ASN A 636 53.08 -48.41 47.57
N PRO A 637 52.81 -49.17 48.63
CA PRO A 637 51.58 -49.97 48.71
C PRO A 637 50.26 -49.22 48.56
N GLU A 638 50.27 -47.92 48.81
CA GLU A 638 49.07 -47.04 48.68
C GLU A 638 48.97 -46.37 47.31
N LYS A 639 49.91 -46.65 46.37
CA LYS A 639 49.85 -46.12 45.02
C LYS A 639 48.52 -46.54 44.36
N ALA A 640 47.86 -45.61 43.70
CA ALA A 640 46.67 -45.93 42.88
C ALA A 640 47.00 -46.99 41.82
N ILE A 641 46.09 -47.92 41.59
CA ILE A 641 46.17 -48.96 40.54
C ILE A 641 46.14 -48.30 39.17
N LEU A 642 45.20 -47.39 38.97
CA LEU A 642 45.00 -46.63 37.75
C LEU A 642 44.80 -45.14 38.12
N THR A 643 45.50 -44.25 37.36
CA THR A 643 45.29 -42.81 37.47
C THR A 643 45.13 -42.25 36.06
N LEU A 644 43.99 -41.60 35.80
CA LEU A 644 43.71 -40.88 34.57
C LEU A 644 43.71 -39.38 34.84
N ALA A 645 44.48 -38.63 34.05
CA ALA A 645 44.55 -37.18 34.18
C ALA A 645 43.22 -36.50 33.85
N PRO A 646 42.91 -35.32 34.43
CA PRO A 646 41.80 -34.51 33.99
C PRO A 646 42.12 -33.90 32.59
N GLY A 647 41.12 -33.75 31.75
CA GLY A 647 41.33 -33.15 30.44
C GLY A 647 40.04 -32.57 29.89
N SER A 648 40.19 -31.76 28.84
CA SER A 648 39.10 -31.29 27.99
C SER A 648 38.53 -32.35 27.05
N GLU A 649 39.26 -33.50 26.94
CA GLU A 649 38.86 -34.65 26.15
C GLU A 649 38.74 -35.88 27.06
N ILE A 650 37.96 -36.87 26.60
CA ILE A 650 37.83 -38.15 27.30
C ILE A 650 39.18 -38.83 27.38
N THR A 651 39.64 -39.17 28.58
CA THR A 651 40.83 -39.97 28.77
C THR A 651 40.44 -41.38 29.15
N GLU A 652 41.00 -42.36 28.45
CA GLU A 652 40.81 -43.78 28.71
C GLU A 652 42.13 -44.42 29.06
N GLY A 653 42.12 -45.45 29.88
CA GLY A 653 43.31 -46.21 30.22
C GLY A 653 42.99 -47.48 30.97
N ASP A 654 43.94 -48.33 31.03
CA ASP A 654 43.87 -49.58 31.77
C ASP A 654 45.14 -49.82 32.65
N ALA A 655 44.97 -50.59 33.67
CA ALA A 655 46.04 -51.09 34.50
C ALA A 655 45.80 -52.56 34.87
N VAL A 656 46.82 -53.24 35.16
CA VAL A 656 46.75 -54.64 35.56
C VAL A 656 47.18 -54.79 37.02
N MET A 657 46.34 -55.45 37.81
CA MET A 657 46.67 -55.86 39.17
C MET A 657 46.90 -57.38 39.17
N ALA A 658 48.04 -57.78 39.52
CA ALA A 658 48.36 -59.22 39.67
C ALA A 658 47.87 -59.75 41.02
N ILE A 659 47.32 -60.93 41.02
CA ILE A 659 46.86 -61.66 42.18
C ILE A 659 47.68 -63.00 42.20
N GLU A 660 48.44 -63.18 43.22
CA GLU A 660 49.17 -64.47 43.38
C GLU A 660 48.24 -65.50 43.98
N ALA A 661 48.20 -66.67 43.34
CA ALA A 661 47.38 -67.77 43.82
C ALA A 661 48.05 -68.34 45.13
N PRO A 662 47.25 -68.45 46.19
CA PRO A 662 47.72 -69.00 47.47
C PRO A 662 48.19 -70.46 47.26
N GLU A 663 49.26 -70.80 47.92
CA GLU A 663 49.71 -72.18 47.90
C GLU A 663 48.89 -73.07 48.81
N ASN A 664 48.62 -74.32 48.40
CA ASN A 664 47.98 -75.36 49.21
C ASN A 664 46.57 -75.08 49.66
N ILE A 665 45.77 -74.42 48.89
CA ILE A 665 44.34 -74.13 49.15
C ILE A 665 43.42 -75.31 48.85
N GLN A 666 42.35 -75.49 49.63
CA GLN A 666 41.31 -76.47 49.31
C GLN A 666 40.52 -76.04 48.08
N ALA A 667 40.12 -77.03 47.28
CA ALA A 667 39.28 -76.72 46.14
C ALA A 667 37.95 -76.10 46.60
N GLY A 668 37.55 -75.01 46.01
CA GLY A 668 36.27 -74.31 46.34
C GLY A 668 36.21 -72.94 45.72
N THR A 669 35.05 -72.26 45.92
CA THR A 669 34.89 -70.85 45.60
C THR A 669 35.25 -70.01 46.81
N TYR A 670 36.03 -68.97 46.63
CA TYR A 670 36.45 -68.05 47.68
C TYR A 670 35.95 -66.63 47.37
N THR A 671 35.63 -65.86 48.41
CA THR A 671 35.25 -64.44 48.35
C THR A 671 36.11 -63.64 49.32
N GLY A 672 36.51 -62.44 48.87
CA GLY A 672 37.28 -61.52 49.68
C GLY A 672 36.76 -60.10 49.57
#